data_d575cbf93e27669425d467030c5d5dd2
#
_entry.id   d575cbf93e27669425d467030c5d5dd2
#
_cell.length_a   1.000
_cell.length_b   1.000
_cell.length_c   1.000
_cell.angle_alpha   90.00
_cell.angle_beta   90.00
_cell.angle_gamma   90.00
#
_symmetry.space_group_name_H-M   'P 1'
#
loop_
_entity.id
_entity.type
_entity.pdbx_description
1 polymer ?
#
loop_
_entity_poly.entity_id
_entity_poly.type
_entity_poly.pdbx_seq_one_letter_code
_entity_poly.pdbx_strand_id
1 'polypeptide(L)'
;MGHMENPGKSESRLRIASLGLLLVLAVPTPARPQELRVAPSSDKIHLDGRLDEPDWTRADSLSDFRQREPKVGEPATERTVVKVVRDATALYIGVRAYDSEPRRIRATQLRRDADLSSDDNVVLLIDSFHDRRGAFVFGTNPNGARWDAQLANLDALNENWNGIWDVAVSRDAAGWTAEFRIPFQTLRFRREPGMRFGFNVRRFIRRKNEQDLWRSWGRAEGLYQLLKAGDLIDIGPLDRAQVVELYPYVLSRAIEPAHDSGGARLARGFVGVKSGLDAKVAVSPTLTADLTAGTDFAQVEADEQVINLTRFPFFFPEKRQFFLESSGLFDFGTPGRTQVFYSRRVGLDSAGNPIPIVAGERLYGRQGPWRIGVLDAQTGGNRENDAVVRVQHDLLARSYLGIIGALQTMAGTGPRGTGGFDVDLPLIVHGQNLEPKFWITGTRTPGVGGVPLAWRLSADNPNDLFDNFVSLYRIDGGFNPTLGFVRRTGIWETTGHVDFMPRPHVLGIRQLDFTVPIPSWDVIANETGSLGRTGDWQTAWFEWRVFGGDRDNGDHFEVNFQRWLDAPTDTFDIFRGIRVAPGRYWWPRYELQYEMSAAHPLSFAAFVNWGPFYGGRSADVELQGTWRGAGHAIVGANVTRTAARLPGRGFTALQMSTRLEYDFNPRSSLLGFVQYTNEDQRVDFNIRFHWIPVIGDDVFVVWNSGYNTNPGTPYRFPSISSFTRQLNGAFVVKVVHRLAP
;
A
#
# COMPACT_ATOMS: atom_id res chain seq x y z
N MET A 1 -57.62 47.16 -57.78
CA MET A 1 -58.72 46.57 -57.00
C MET A 1 -58.12 45.42 -56.18
N GLY A 2 -58.26 45.49 -54.90
CA GLY A 2 -57.96 44.36 -54.02
C GLY A 2 -56.65 44.50 -53.22
N HIS A 3 -56.74 45.15 -52.07
CA HIS A 3 -55.77 45.12 -50.97
C HIS A 3 -55.59 43.70 -50.47
N MET A 4 -54.36 43.31 -50.19
CA MET A 4 -54.07 42.23 -49.23
C MET A 4 -53.02 42.71 -48.24
N GLU A 5 -53.43 42.76 -47.00
CA GLU A 5 -52.68 43.12 -45.85
C GLU A 5 -51.69 42.02 -45.48
N ASN A 6 -50.57 42.46 -44.97
CA ASN A 6 -49.47 41.68 -44.46
C ASN A 6 -49.65 41.44 -42.94
N PRO A 7 -49.70 40.22 -42.40
CA PRO A 7 -49.71 40.03 -40.95
C PRO A 7 -48.31 39.82 -40.38
N GLY A 8 -48.14 40.52 -39.30
CA GLY A 8 -46.90 40.76 -38.53
C GLY A 8 -46.07 39.60 -38.11
N LYS A 9 -44.79 39.93 -37.92
CA LYS A 9 -43.77 39.16 -37.23
C LYS A 9 -44.13 39.02 -35.74
N SER A 10 -44.34 37.78 -35.26
CA SER A 10 -44.34 37.48 -33.84
C SER A 10 -42.92 37.11 -33.40
N GLU A 11 -42.25 38.01 -32.70
CA GLU A 11 -41.03 37.72 -31.93
C GLU A 11 -41.40 36.86 -30.74
N SER A 12 -41.08 35.56 -30.80
CA SER A 12 -41.11 34.69 -29.65
C SER A 12 -39.84 34.93 -28.80
N ARG A 13 -39.96 35.78 -27.80
CA ARG A 13 -38.95 35.91 -26.75
C ARG A 13 -38.95 34.63 -25.91
N LEU A 14 -37.93 33.81 -26.09
CA LEU A 14 -37.62 32.70 -25.20
C LEU A 14 -37.20 33.26 -23.81
N ARG A 15 -38.11 33.22 -22.85
CA ARG A 15 -37.80 33.47 -21.47
C ARG A 15 -37.10 32.21 -20.92
N ILE A 16 -35.78 32.26 -20.81
CA ILE A 16 -35.01 31.29 -20.02
C ILE A 16 -35.37 31.55 -18.56
N ALA A 17 -36.24 30.72 -18.02
CA ALA A 17 -36.49 30.66 -16.58
C ALA A 17 -35.27 30.06 -15.93
N SER A 18 -34.45 30.87 -15.28
CA SER A 18 -33.36 30.41 -14.40
C SER A 18 -34.01 29.72 -13.20
N LEU A 19 -34.11 28.40 -13.26
CA LEU A 19 -34.47 27.58 -12.10
C LEU A 19 -33.22 27.52 -11.20
N GLY A 20 -33.12 28.49 -10.28
CA GLY A 20 -32.15 28.43 -9.19
C GLY A 20 -32.54 27.27 -8.27
N LEU A 21 -31.88 26.13 -8.44
CA LEU A 21 -31.98 25.00 -7.51
C LEU A 21 -31.27 25.40 -6.22
N LEU A 22 -32.01 26.01 -5.29
CA LEU A 22 -31.56 26.19 -3.91
C LEU A 22 -31.52 24.79 -3.27
N LEU A 23 -30.36 24.12 -3.32
CA LEU A 23 -30.11 22.91 -2.56
C LEU A 23 -30.01 23.33 -1.08
N VAL A 24 -31.11 23.25 -0.36
CA VAL A 24 -31.08 23.31 1.11
C VAL A 24 -30.42 22.01 1.59
N LEU A 25 -29.12 22.05 1.78
CA LEU A 25 -28.37 21.01 2.51
C LEU A 25 -28.88 21.03 3.96
N ALA A 26 -29.82 20.16 4.28
CA ALA A 26 -30.10 19.80 5.67
C ALA A 26 -28.82 19.16 6.21
N VAL A 27 -27.97 19.95 6.87
CA VAL A 27 -26.83 19.45 7.61
C VAL A 27 -27.40 18.65 8.77
N PRO A 28 -27.25 17.31 8.81
CA PRO A 28 -27.64 16.56 9.99
C PRO A 28 -26.81 17.11 11.16
N THR A 29 -27.48 17.48 12.24
CA THR A 29 -26.82 17.86 13.49
C THR A 29 -25.87 16.72 13.88
N PRO A 30 -24.55 16.95 13.98
CA PRO A 30 -23.63 15.89 14.34
C PRO A 30 -24.03 15.40 15.75
N ALA A 31 -24.24 14.08 15.88
CA ALA A 31 -24.34 13.46 17.18
C ALA A 31 -23.12 13.90 18.00
N ARG A 32 -23.33 14.35 19.24
CA ARG A 32 -22.21 14.76 20.12
C ARG A 32 -21.16 13.66 20.11
N PRO A 33 -19.88 13.98 19.82
CA PRO A 33 -18.83 12.97 19.87
C PRO A 33 -18.83 12.35 21.27
N GLN A 34 -18.73 11.02 21.34
CA GLN A 34 -18.62 10.37 22.63
C GLN A 34 -17.20 10.62 23.11
N GLU A 35 -17.08 11.12 24.34
CA GLU A 35 -15.82 11.56 24.93
C GLU A 35 -15.36 10.50 25.94
N LEU A 36 -14.05 10.23 25.97
CA LEU A 36 -13.39 9.44 26.99
C LEU A 36 -12.35 10.33 27.69
N ARG A 37 -12.47 10.45 29.00
CA ARG A 37 -11.51 11.22 29.80
C ARG A 37 -10.24 10.44 30.02
N VAL A 38 -9.11 11.12 29.80
CA VAL A 38 -7.78 10.59 30.07
C VAL A 38 -7.43 10.89 31.53
N ALA A 39 -7.33 9.86 32.35
CA ALA A 39 -6.97 10.01 33.74
C ALA A 39 -5.45 10.24 33.88
N PRO A 40 -5.00 11.21 34.67
CA PRO A 40 -3.59 11.34 35.04
C PRO A 40 -3.17 10.18 35.94
N SER A 41 -2.05 9.54 35.63
CA SER A 41 -1.45 8.53 36.50
C SER A 41 -0.68 9.20 37.65
N SER A 42 -0.88 8.69 38.86
CA SER A 42 -0.13 9.11 40.06
C SER A 42 1.08 8.23 40.31
N ASP A 43 1.05 7.00 39.78
CA ASP A 43 2.06 5.97 39.98
C ASP A 43 2.72 5.59 38.66
N LYS A 44 3.83 4.88 38.70
CA LYS A 44 4.48 4.35 37.51
C LYS A 44 3.69 3.16 36.98
N ILE A 45 3.18 3.27 35.78
CA ILE A 45 2.56 2.15 35.06
C ILE A 45 3.64 1.16 34.64
N HIS A 46 3.47 -0.10 34.98
CA HIS A 46 4.32 -1.21 34.59
C HIS A 46 3.75 -1.87 33.34
N LEU A 47 4.45 -1.77 32.23
CA LEU A 47 4.00 -2.35 30.96
C LEU A 47 4.21 -3.88 31.00
N ASP A 48 3.25 -4.61 31.56
CA ASP A 48 3.30 -6.08 31.72
C ASP A 48 2.08 -6.81 31.12
N GLY A 49 1.15 -6.03 30.54
CA GLY A 49 -0.08 -6.55 29.93
C GLY A 49 -1.20 -6.81 30.91
N ARG A 50 -1.09 -6.30 32.14
CA ARG A 50 -2.12 -6.36 33.17
C ARG A 50 -2.64 -4.96 33.46
N LEU A 51 -3.92 -4.85 33.81
CA LEU A 51 -4.54 -3.57 34.15
C LEU A 51 -4.90 -3.60 35.63
N ASP A 52 -3.92 -3.92 36.50
CA ASP A 52 -4.12 -4.12 37.94
C ASP A 52 -3.62 -2.96 38.81
N GLU A 53 -2.91 -1.96 38.24
CA GLU A 53 -2.55 -0.76 38.96
C GLU A 53 -3.81 0.05 39.33
N PRO A 54 -3.77 0.78 40.47
CA PRO A 54 -4.90 1.57 40.96
C PRO A 54 -5.43 2.59 39.95
N ASP A 55 -4.57 3.11 39.09
CA ASP A 55 -4.93 4.11 38.08
C ASP A 55 -5.89 3.53 37.03
N TRP A 56 -5.71 2.29 36.63
CA TRP A 56 -6.66 1.60 35.74
C TRP A 56 -8.05 1.43 36.37
N THR A 57 -8.11 1.26 37.68
CA THR A 57 -9.40 1.12 38.38
C THR A 57 -10.17 2.44 38.36
N ARG A 58 -9.46 3.59 38.50
CA ARG A 58 -10.07 4.93 38.54
C ARG A 58 -10.37 5.51 37.17
N ALA A 59 -9.72 5.02 36.13
CA ALA A 59 -9.88 5.52 34.77
C ALA A 59 -11.29 5.24 34.22
N ASP A 60 -11.82 6.21 33.49
CA ASP A 60 -13.03 6.05 32.70
C ASP A 60 -12.84 4.91 31.66
N SER A 61 -13.94 4.28 31.28
CA SER A 61 -13.91 3.17 30.32
C SER A 61 -14.94 3.34 29.23
N LEU A 62 -14.59 2.85 28.05
CA LEU A 62 -15.54 2.65 26.96
C LEU A 62 -15.73 1.14 26.69
N SER A 63 -16.97 0.75 26.37
CA SER A 63 -17.31 -0.66 26.13
C SER A 63 -18.48 -0.85 25.16
N ASP A 64 -19.02 0.22 24.57
CA ASP A 64 -20.13 0.16 23.61
C ASP A 64 -19.59 -0.08 22.20
N PHE A 65 -19.07 -1.30 21.97
CA PHE A 65 -18.61 -1.74 20.66
C PHE A 65 -19.77 -2.34 19.86
N ARG A 66 -19.77 -2.02 18.56
CA ARG A 66 -20.75 -2.53 17.60
C ARG A 66 -20.09 -3.16 16.42
N GLN A 67 -20.73 -4.19 15.88
CA GLN A 67 -20.27 -4.89 14.71
C GLN A 67 -20.34 -3.99 13.48
N ARG A 68 -19.24 -3.94 12.72
CA ARG A 68 -19.23 -3.53 11.32
C ARG A 68 -19.46 -4.75 10.43
N GLU A 69 -18.90 -5.90 10.82
CA GLU A 69 -19.06 -7.19 10.17
C GLU A 69 -19.30 -8.26 11.24
N PRO A 70 -20.13 -9.27 10.99
CA PRO A 70 -21.00 -9.46 9.84
C PRO A 70 -22.33 -8.68 9.92
N LYS A 71 -22.76 -8.26 11.12
CA LYS A 71 -24.08 -7.66 11.39
C LYS A 71 -23.95 -6.21 11.79
N VAL A 72 -24.02 -5.32 10.81
CA VAL A 72 -23.82 -3.87 11.02
C VAL A 72 -24.73 -3.31 12.11
N GLY A 73 -24.12 -2.62 13.07
CA GLY A 73 -24.81 -1.92 14.15
C GLY A 73 -25.29 -2.79 15.30
N GLU A 74 -25.26 -4.14 15.16
CA GLU A 74 -25.53 -5.04 16.27
C GLU A 74 -24.45 -4.92 17.35
N PRO A 75 -24.76 -5.18 18.62
CA PRO A 75 -23.75 -5.25 19.67
C PRO A 75 -22.65 -6.27 19.33
N ALA A 76 -21.42 -5.97 19.73
CA ALA A 76 -20.32 -6.93 19.65
C ALA A 76 -20.64 -8.22 20.39
N THR A 77 -20.31 -9.38 19.80
CA THR A 77 -20.63 -10.69 20.43
C THR A 77 -19.70 -11.01 21.60
N GLU A 78 -18.55 -10.37 21.68
CA GLU A 78 -17.58 -10.50 22.77
C GLU A 78 -17.25 -9.10 23.33
N ARG A 79 -17.35 -8.96 24.64
CA ARG A 79 -17.16 -7.68 25.31
C ARG A 79 -15.72 -7.17 25.16
N THR A 80 -15.57 -5.90 24.86
CA THR A 80 -14.29 -5.16 24.87
C THR A 80 -14.40 -3.98 25.81
N VAL A 81 -13.37 -3.74 26.62
CA VAL A 81 -13.28 -2.58 27.52
C VAL A 81 -11.97 -1.90 27.26
N VAL A 82 -12.01 -0.58 27.02
CA VAL A 82 -10.82 0.24 26.80
C VAL A 82 -10.77 1.33 27.86
N LYS A 83 -9.59 1.56 28.41
CA LYS A 83 -9.28 2.61 29.40
C LYS A 83 -8.06 3.36 28.94
N VAL A 84 -7.98 4.65 29.30
CA VAL A 84 -6.85 5.50 28.92
C VAL A 84 -6.35 6.28 30.14
N VAL A 85 -5.07 6.15 30.41
CA VAL A 85 -4.36 6.92 31.44
C VAL A 85 -3.11 7.56 30.84
N ARG A 86 -2.56 8.55 31.48
CA ARG A 86 -1.32 9.21 31.05
C ARG A 86 -0.40 9.55 32.21
N ASP A 87 0.89 9.52 31.97
CA ASP A 87 1.88 10.23 32.78
C ASP A 87 2.36 11.52 32.07
N ALA A 88 3.47 12.07 32.48
CA ALA A 88 4.07 13.26 31.84
C ALA A 88 4.69 12.95 30.47
N THR A 89 5.01 11.69 30.18
CA THR A 89 5.84 11.26 29.03
C THR A 89 5.10 10.44 27.98
N ALA A 90 4.04 9.76 28.38
CA ALA A 90 3.35 8.79 27.53
C ALA A 90 1.84 8.72 27.80
N LEU A 91 1.13 8.32 26.76
CA LEU A 91 -0.25 7.85 26.82
C LEU A 91 -0.22 6.32 26.99
N TYR A 92 -0.98 5.81 27.95
CA TYR A 92 -1.18 4.39 28.18
C TYR A 92 -2.62 4.03 27.84
N ILE A 93 -2.80 2.98 27.05
CA ILE A 93 -4.13 2.50 26.62
C ILE A 93 -4.23 1.03 26.96
N GLY A 94 -5.12 0.72 27.91
CA GLY A 94 -5.40 -0.63 28.33
C GLY A 94 -6.65 -1.16 27.61
N VAL A 95 -6.53 -2.29 26.94
CA VAL A 95 -7.62 -2.97 26.24
C VAL A 95 -7.84 -4.34 26.85
N ARG A 96 -9.00 -4.55 27.47
CA ARG A 96 -9.45 -5.86 27.94
C ARG A 96 -10.42 -6.45 26.90
N ALA A 97 -9.98 -7.48 26.20
CA ALA A 97 -10.74 -8.20 25.18
C ALA A 97 -11.25 -9.53 25.78
N TYR A 98 -12.49 -9.54 26.25
CA TYR A 98 -13.13 -10.76 26.74
C TYR A 98 -13.42 -11.71 25.57
N ASP A 99 -13.43 -13.00 25.85
CA ASP A 99 -13.74 -14.02 24.88
C ASP A 99 -14.39 -15.22 25.56
N SER A 100 -15.53 -15.66 25.05
CA SER A 100 -16.27 -16.80 25.58
C SER A 100 -15.59 -18.14 25.31
N GLU A 101 -14.64 -18.18 24.35
CA GLU A 101 -13.86 -19.36 23.98
C GLU A 101 -12.34 -19.03 23.94
N PRO A 102 -11.68 -18.68 25.07
CA PRO A 102 -10.32 -18.14 25.08
C PRO A 102 -9.27 -19.08 24.47
N ARG A 103 -9.51 -20.39 24.47
CA ARG A 103 -8.64 -21.39 23.84
C ARG A 103 -8.67 -21.33 22.31
N ARG A 104 -9.65 -20.67 21.74
CA ARG A 104 -9.80 -20.49 20.28
C ARG A 104 -9.33 -19.12 19.78
N ILE A 105 -8.85 -18.29 20.68
CA ILE A 105 -8.19 -17.02 20.31
C ILE A 105 -7.03 -17.33 19.39
N ARG A 106 -7.04 -16.70 18.23
CA ARG A 106 -6.03 -16.90 17.20
C ARG A 106 -4.93 -15.86 17.30
N ALA A 107 -3.68 -16.32 17.35
CA ALA A 107 -2.51 -15.46 17.33
C ALA A 107 -1.33 -16.25 16.76
N THR A 108 -0.91 -15.91 15.56
CA THR A 108 0.13 -16.60 14.80
C THR A 108 1.29 -15.68 14.45
N GLN A 109 1.09 -14.38 14.47
CA GLN A 109 2.10 -13.38 14.15
C GLN A 109 2.84 -12.96 15.43
N LEU A 110 4.15 -12.76 15.32
CA LEU A 110 5.01 -12.25 16.39
C LEU A 110 5.84 -11.05 15.93
N ARG A 111 6.26 -11.07 14.68
CA ARG A 111 7.16 -10.08 14.10
C ARG A 111 6.50 -8.69 14.06
N ARG A 112 7.33 -7.64 14.25
CA ARG A 112 6.92 -6.28 13.99
C ARG A 112 6.50 -6.10 12.52
N ASP A 113 5.45 -5.32 12.29
CA ASP A 113 4.87 -5.00 10.99
C ASP A 113 4.41 -6.23 10.19
N ALA A 114 4.10 -7.34 10.89
CA ALA A 114 3.41 -8.46 10.29
C ALA A 114 1.93 -8.13 10.04
N ASP A 115 1.35 -8.70 8.99
CA ASP A 115 -0.09 -8.60 8.73
C ASP A 115 -0.89 -9.31 9.83
N LEU A 116 -1.61 -8.52 10.63
CA LEU A 116 -2.44 -9.01 11.72
C LEU A 116 -3.80 -9.54 11.27
N SER A 117 -4.13 -9.50 9.98
CA SER A 117 -5.44 -9.92 9.46
C SER A 117 -5.76 -11.40 9.68
N SER A 118 -4.72 -12.24 9.85
CA SER A 118 -4.88 -13.66 10.15
C SER A 118 -5.21 -13.96 11.62
N ASP A 119 -5.11 -12.98 12.51
CA ASP A 119 -5.18 -13.12 13.96
C ASP A 119 -6.35 -12.32 14.58
N ASP A 120 -6.73 -12.69 15.81
CA ASP A 120 -7.44 -11.77 16.68
C ASP A 120 -6.54 -10.54 16.89
N ASN A 121 -7.10 -9.34 16.78
CA ASN A 121 -6.30 -8.12 16.94
C ASN A 121 -7.12 -6.95 17.48
N VAL A 122 -6.40 -5.97 18.01
CA VAL A 122 -6.93 -4.66 18.37
C VAL A 122 -6.11 -3.60 17.67
N VAL A 123 -6.77 -2.63 17.07
CA VAL A 123 -6.16 -1.50 16.38
C VAL A 123 -6.73 -0.20 16.94
N LEU A 124 -5.83 0.66 17.38
CA LEU A 124 -6.10 1.99 17.90
C LEU A 124 -5.83 3.03 16.82
N LEU A 125 -6.68 4.06 16.76
CA LEU A 125 -6.49 5.22 15.90
C LEU A 125 -6.47 6.47 16.77
N ILE A 126 -5.43 7.33 16.60
CA ILE A 126 -5.22 8.56 17.36
C ILE A 126 -4.97 9.72 16.41
N ASP A 127 -5.95 10.60 16.26
CA ASP A 127 -5.83 11.89 15.58
C ASP A 127 -5.37 12.94 16.59
N SER A 128 -4.07 13.07 16.75
CA SER A 128 -3.45 13.97 17.75
C SER A 128 -3.48 15.45 17.36
N PHE A 129 -3.76 15.76 16.09
CA PHE A 129 -4.00 17.14 15.65
C PHE A 129 -5.45 17.58 15.82
N HIS A 130 -6.35 16.60 16.03
CA HIS A 130 -7.79 16.80 16.07
C HIS A 130 -8.33 17.53 14.84
N ASP A 131 -7.71 17.26 13.69
CA ASP A 131 -8.07 17.90 12.42
C ASP A 131 -8.97 17.01 11.53
N ARG A 132 -9.24 15.78 11.99
CA ARG A 132 -10.08 14.79 11.32
C ARG A 132 -9.59 14.38 9.93
N ARG A 133 -8.26 14.50 9.69
CA ARG A 133 -7.66 14.23 8.38
C ARG A 133 -6.53 13.23 8.41
N GLY A 134 -5.71 13.29 9.45
CA GLY A 134 -4.60 12.37 9.63
C GLY A 134 -4.60 11.76 11.03
N ALA A 135 -4.02 10.57 11.17
CA ALA A 135 -3.95 9.87 12.44
C ALA A 135 -2.72 8.97 12.52
N PHE A 136 -2.33 8.64 13.74
CA PHE A 136 -1.42 7.53 14.03
C PHE A 136 -2.24 6.29 14.36
N VAL A 137 -1.79 5.15 13.86
CA VAL A 137 -2.49 3.88 14.04
C VAL A 137 -1.54 2.89 14.70
N PHE A 138 -2.02 2.17 15.72
CA PHE A 138 -1.24 1.20 16.48
C PHE A 138 -2.04 -0.07 16.63
N GLY A 139 -1.48 -1.20 16.27
CA GLY A 139 -2.15 -2.50 16.31
C GLY A 139 -1.33 -3.57 17.03
N THR A 140 -2.02 -4.46 17.71
CA THR A 140 -1.42 -5.65 18.30
C THR A 140 -2.35 -6.86 18.27
N ASN A 141 -1.78 -8.03 18.39
CA ASN A 141 -2.46 -9.29 18.56
C ASN A 141 -2.18 -9.90 19.95
N PRO A 142 -2.81 -11.01 20.33
CA PRO A 142 -2.56 -11.64 21.62
C PRO A 142 -1.16 -12.23 21.83
N ASN A 143 -0.26 -12.16 20.84
CA ASN A 143 1.17 -12.49 20.96
C ASN A 143 2.07 -11.25 21.20
N GLY A 144 1.49 -10.03 21.15
CA GLY A 144 2.25 -8.79 21.30
C GLY A 144 3.02 -8.38 20.05
N ALA A 145 2.65 -8.89 18.86
CA ALA A 145 3.15 -8.37 17.61
C ALA A 145 2.77 -6.90 17.48
N ARG A 146 3.72 -6.05 17.10
CA ARG A 146 3.48 -4.61 16.91
C ARG A 146 3.28 -4.30 15.45
N TRP A 147 2.22 -3.60 15.14
CA TRP A 147 1.95 -3.06 13.83
C TRP A 147 1.58 -1.60 13.96
N ASP A 148 2.21 -0.74 13.21
CA ASP A 148 1.90 0.68 13.24
C ASP A 148 1.85 1.26 11.82
N ALA A 149 1.08 2.35 11.70
CA ALA A 149 0.92 3.06 10.45
C ALA A 149 0.60 4.54 10.69
N GLN A 150 0.79 5.34 9.66
CA GLN A 150 0.33 6.72 9.63
C GLN A 150 -0.76 6.86 8.58
N LEU A 151 -1.93 7.32 8.98
CA LEU A 151 -3.00 7.68 8.07
C LEU A 151 -2.78 9.10 7.57
N ALA A 152 -2.56 9.22 6.27
CA ALA A 152 -2.52 10.50 5.58
C ALA A 152 -3.73 10.60 4.65
N ASN A 153 -4.41 11.75 4.65
CA ASN A 153 -5.53 12.00 3.73
C ASN A 153 -6.68 10.99 3.75
N LEU A 154 -7.05 10.48 4.93
CA LEU A 154 -8.23 9.62 5.14
C LEU A 154 -8.19 8.23 4.49
N ASP A 155 -7.42 8.02 3.43
CA ASP A 155 -7.38 6.78 2.65
C ASP A 155 -5.96 6.25 2.47
N ALA A 156 -4.94 7.09 2.59
CA ALA A 156 -3.55 6.69 2.39
C ALA A 156 -2.93 6.20 3.71
N LEU A 157 -3.00 4.90 3.96
CA LEU A 157 -2.34 4.27 5.09
C LEU A 157 -0.88 3.97 4.75
N ASN A 158 0.04 4.64 5.41
CA ASN A 158 1.47 4.37 5.29
C ASN A 158 1.91 3.39 6.39
N GLU A 159 1.90 2.11 6.07
CA GLU A 159 2.32 1.01 6.96
C GLU A 159 3.86 0.92 7.10
N ASN A 160 4.60 1.69 6.34
CA ASN A 160 6.06 1.76 6.45
C ASN A 160 6.54 2.82 7.46
N TRP A 161 5.60 3.55 8.07
CA TRP A 161 5.93 4.43 9.17
C TRP A 161 6.22 3.63 10.44
N ASN A 162 7.37 3.91 11.07
CA ASN A 162 7.80 3.22 12.28
C ASN A 162 7.80 4.18 13.47
N GLY A 163 6.81 4.03 14.35
CA GLY A 163 6.71 4.78 15.61
C GLY A 163 7.53 4.17 16.73
N ILE A 164 7.91 5.00 17.69
CA ILE A 164 8.55 4.57 18.96
C ILE A 164 7.44 4.36 19.98
N TRP A 165 7.03 3.12 20.18
CA TRP A 165 6.00 2.71 21.15
C TRP A 165 6.19 1.27 21.56
N ASP A 166 5.54 0.84 22.64
CA ASP A 166 5.61 -0.54 23.09
C ASP A 166 4.23 -1.07 23.52
N VAL A 167 4.11 -2.40 23.60
CA VAL A 167 2.92 -3.08 24.04
C VAL A 167 3.30 -4.34 24.81
N ALA A 168 2.60 -4.58 25.91
CA ALA A 168 2.62 -5.85 26.60
C ALA A 168 1.23 -6.49 26.52
N VAL A 169 1.20 -7.81 26.48
CA VAL A 169 -0.03 -8.59 26.37
C VAL A 169 -0.05 -9.71 27.41
N SER A 170 -1.24 -10.05 27.89
CA SER A 170 -1.45 -11.21 28.74
C SER A 170 -2.70 -11.96 28.33
N ARG A 171 -2.78 -13.26 28.64
CA ARG A 171 -3.95 -14.11 28.38
C ARG A 171 -4.38 -14.81 29.66
N ASP A 172 -5.70 -14.96 29.82
CA ASP A 172 -6.28 -15.71 30.93
C ASP A 172 -7.52 -16.51 30.50
N ALA A 173 -8.25 -17.07 31.47
CA ALA A 173 -9.45 -17.86 31.22
C ALA A 173 -10.65 -17.05 30.69
N ALA A 174 -10.58 -15.72 30.67
CA ALA A 174 -11.67 -14.84 30.24
C ALA A 174 -11.35 -14.06 28.95
N GLY A 175 -10.14 -14.25 28.37
CA GLY A 175 -9.74 -13.57 27.14
C GLY A 175 -8.28 -13.12 27.16
N TRP A 176 -8.02 -11.91 26.68
CA TRP A 176 -6.67 -11.34 26.65
C TRP A 176 -6.70 -9.84 26.94
N THR A 177 -5.56 -9.32 27.32
CA THR A 177 -5.34 -7.92 27.61
C THR A 177 -4.18 -7.39 26.80
N ALA A 178 -4.32 -6.18 26.29
CA ALA A 178 -3.20 -5.43 25.68
C ALA A 178 -3.04 -4.10 26.42
N GLU A 179 -1.82 -3.80 26.77
CA GLU A 179 -1.41 -2.55 27.42
C GLU A 179 -0.43 -1.84 26.51
N PHE A 180 -0.85 -0.73 25.91
CA PHE A 180 -0.05 0.08 25.00
C PHE A 180 0.61 1.22 25.76
N ARG A 181 1.89 1.47 25.50
CA ARG A 181 2.60 2.67 25.93
C ARG A 181 3.04 3.46 24.71
N ILE A 182 2.45 4.63 24.50
CA ILE A 182 2.71 5.50 23.35
C ILE A 182 3.32 6.80 23.87
N PRO A 183 4.65 6.99 23.75
CA PRO A 183 5.30 8.24 24.16
C PRO A 183 4.75 9.45 23.40
N PHE A 184 4.55 10.57 24.08
CA PHE A 184 4.06 11.80 23.44
C PHE A 184 5.01 12.33 22.35
N GLN A 185 6.29 11.98 22.41
CA GLN A 185 7.23 12.30 21.33
C GLN A 185 6.91 11.57 20.00
N THR A 186 6.25 10.41 20.05
CA THR A 186 5.80 9.66 18.87
C THR A 186 4.58 10.33 18.24
N LEU A 187 3.72 10.92 19.07
CA LEU A 187 2.54 11.65 18.64
C LEU A 187 2.91 13.12 18.37
N ARG A 188 2.60 13.60 17.20
CA ARG A 188 2.73 15.02 16.86
C ARG A 188 1.41 15.70 17.20
N PHE A 189 1.44 16.81 17.93
CA PHE A 189 0.23 17.50 18.35
C PHE A 189 0.48 19.01 18.56
N ARG A 190 -0.60 19.78 18.51
CA ARG A 190 -0.59 21.20 18.87
C ARG A 190 -0.82 21.35 20.36
N ARG A 191 -0.14 22.32 20.97
CA ARG A 191 -0.37 22.70 22.37
C ARG A 191 -1.49 23.73 22.40
N GLU A 192 -2.64 23.33 22.92
CA GLU A 192 -3.79 24.22 23.07
C GLU A 192 -4.45 23.96 24.42
N PRO A 193 -5.00 24.99 25.08
CA PRO A 193 -5.83 24.81 26.28
C PRO A 193 -7.02 23.91 25.93
N GLY A 194 -7.30 22.90 26.74
CA GLY A 194 -8.38 21.94 26.49
C GLY A 194 -8.10 20.99 25.33
N MET A 195 -6.83 20.66 25.11
CA MET A 195 -6.37 19.74 24.04
C MET A 195 -7.16 18.45 24.01
N ARG A 196 -7.56 18.04 22.81
CA ARG A 196 -8.30 16.82 22.51
C ARG A 196 -7.60 16.05 21.42
N PHE A 197 -7.70 14.72 21.46
CA PHE A 197 -7.29 13.84 20.35
C PHE A 197 -8.52 13.11 19.81
N GLY A 198 -8.65 13.01 18.50
CA GLY A 198 -9.61 12.09 17.92
C GLY A 198 -9.19 10.66 18.22
N PHE A 199 -10.15 9.78 18.52
CA PHE A 199 -9.87 8.41 18.94
C PHE A 199 -10.90 7.43 18.43
N ASN A 200 -10.42 6.27 17.98
CA ASN A 200 -11.27 5.13 17.67
C ASN A 200 -10.55 3.82 17.95
N VAL A 201 -11.31 2.76 18.13
CA VAL A 201 -10.77 1.41 18.39
C VAL A 201 -11.53 0.40 17.55
N ARG A 202 -10.79 -0.49 16.91
CA ARG A 202 -11.29 -1.69 16.23
C ARG A 202 -10.81 -2.93 16.95
N ARG A 203 -11.70 -3.88 17.21
CA ARG A 203 -11.37 -5.27 17.54
C ARG A 203 -11.75 -6.17 16.38
N PHE A 204 -10.90 -7.13 16.06
CA PHE A 204 -11.20 -8.19 15.12
C PHE A 204 -11.14 -9.55 15.83
N ILE A 205 -12.23 -10.32 15.74
CA ILE A 205 -12.36 -11.67 16.31
C ILE A 205 -12.29 -12.66 15.16
N ARG A 206 -11.08 -13.19 14.92
CA ARG A 206 -10.79 -13.91 13.68
C ARG A 206 -11.63 -15.16 13.48
N ARG A 207 -11.88 -15.95 14.53
CA ARG A 207 -12.69 -17.17 14.44
C ARG A 207 -14.15 -16.92 14.02
N LYS A 208 -14.66 -15.71 14.25
CA LYS A 208 -16.01 -15.27 13.90
C LYS A 208 -16.07 -14.42 12.63
N ASN A 209 -14.92 -14.03 12.09
CA ASN A 209 -14.80 -12.96 11.08
C ASN A 209 -15.61 -11.72 11.48
N GLU A 210 -15.61 -11.41 12.76
CA GLU A 210 -16.34 -10.29 13.36
C GLU A 210 -15.40 -9.10 13.53
N GLN A 211 -15.84 -7.97 13.03
CA GLN A 211 -15.15 -6.70 13.20
C GLN A 211 -16.02 -5.76 13.99
N ASP A 212 -15.53 -5.38 15.17
CA ASP A 212 -16.21 -4.48 16.09
C ASP A 212 -15.49 -3.14 16.14
N LEU A 213 -16.26 -2.07 16.14
CA LEU A 213 -15.77 -0.70 16.28
C LEU A 213 -16.48 0.01 17.42
N TRP A 214 -15.73 0.86 18.12
CA TRP A 214 -16.34 1.78 19.07
C TRP A 214 -17.17 2.85 18.35
N ARG A 215 -16.64 3.35 17.21
CA ARG A 215 -17.30 4.36 16.37
C ARG A 215 -17.18 4.00 14.89
N SER A 216 -18.08 4.57 14.08
CA SER A 216 -18.00 4.41 12.62
C SER A 216 -18.17 2.96 12.14
N TRP A 217 -19.19 2.28 12.65
CA TRP A 217 -19.49 0.87 12.30
C TRP A 217 -20.32 0.68 11.03
N GLY A 218 -20.74 1.77 10.37
CA GLY A 218 -21.43 1.70 9.08
C GLY A 218 -20.58 0.99 8.02
N ARG A 219 -21.19 0.29 7.07
CA ARG A 219 -20.46 -0.49 6.06
C ARG A 219 -19.55 0.35 5.18
N ALA A 220 -20.06 1.51 4.71
CA ALA A 220 -19.28 2.49 3.97
C ALA A 220 -18.34 3.33 4.87
N GLU A 221 -18.17 2.91 6.12
CA GLU A 221 -17.36 3.57 7.13
C GLU A 221 -16.24 2.62 7.59
N GLY A 222 -15.64 2.87 8.73
CA GLY A 222 -14.65 2.00 9.32
C GLY A 222 -13.72 2.75 10.26
N LEU A 223 -12.66 2.09 10.70
CA LEU A 223 -11.70 2.66 11.65
C LEU A 223 -11.15 4.01 11.19
N TYR A 224 -10.88 4.14 9.90
CA TYR A 224 -10.21 5.31 9.31
C TYR A 224 -11.15 6.48 8.99
N GLN A 225 -12.45 6.35 9.27
CA GLN A 225 -13.40 7.46 9.09
C GLN A 225 -13.32 8.47 10.24
N LEU A 226 -12.30 9.32 10.19
CA LEU A 226 -11.92 10.25 11.25
C LEU A 226 -13.03 11.25 11.65
N LEU A 227 -13.88 11.65 10.69
CA LEU A 227 -15.00 12.56 10.96
C LEU A 227 -16.00 12.01 11.98
N LYS A 228 -16.06 10.69 12.14
CA LYS A 228 -16.95 10.00 13.07
C LYS A 228 -16.24 9.42 14.29
N ALA A 229 -14.92 9.61 14.40
CA ALA A 229 -14.17 9.21 15.59
C ALA A 229 -14.67 9.95 16.84
N GLY A 230 -14.58 9.30 17.99
CA GLY A 230 -14.78 9.94 19.29
C GLY A 230 -13.59 10.80 19.71
N ASP A 231 -13.60 11.31 20.93
CA ASP A 231 -12.56 12.19 21.45
C ASP A 231 -11.98 11.66 22.77
N LEU A 232 -10.65 11.72 22.88
CA LEU A 232 -9.95 11.74 24.16
C LEU A 232 -9.91 13.19 24.68
N ILE A 233 -10.36 13.41 25.89
CA ILE A 233 -10.41 14.72 26.53
C ILE A 233 -9.59 14.73 27.83
N ASP A 234 -9.32 15.92 28.37
CA ASP A 234 -8.56 16.12 29.61
C ASP A 234 -7.12 15.57 29.53
N ILE A 235 -6.53 15.58 28.33
CA ILE A 235 -5.15 15.14 28.11
C ILE A 235 -4.18 16.01 28.92
N GLY A 236 -4.57 17.24 29.25
CA GLY A 236 -3.80 18.18 30.07
C GLY A 236 -2.64 18.84 29.32
N PRO A 237 -1.94 19.75 29.95
CA PRO A 237 -0.75 20.36 29.37
C PRO A 237 0.38 19.30 29.28
N LEU A 238 0.98 19.20 28.12
CA LEU A 238 2.11 18.31 27.85
C LEU A 238 3.32 19.15 27.47
N ASP A 239 4.47 18.87 28.09
CA ASP A 239 5.72 19.43 27.65
C ASP A 239 6.34 18.55 26.60
N ARG A 240 6.51 19.08 25.38
CA ARG A 240 7.23 18.42 24.32
C ARG A 240 8.67 18.92 24.29
N ALA A 241 9.62 18.04 24.48
CA ALA A 241 10.98 18.30 24.11
C ALA A 241 11.09 18.41 22.57
N GLN A 242 11.91 19.29 22.07
CA GLN A 242 12.31 19.30 20.68
C GLN A 242 13.09 18.00 20.43
N VAL A 243 12.59 17.13 19.56
CA VAL A 243 13.20 15.82 19.39
C VAL A 243 14.16 15.87 18.21
N VAL A 244 15.42 15.61 18.50
CA VAL A 244 16.45 15.27 17.53
C VAL A 244 16.75 13.78 17.74
N GLU A 245 16.54 12.97 16.72
CA GLU A 245 16.91 11.56 16.74
C GLU A 245 18.02 11.34 15.72
N LEU A 246 19.08 10.69 16.14
CA LEU A 246 20.21 10.33 15.30
C LEU A 246 20.27 8.82 15.21
N TYR A 247 20.49 8.30 14.01
CA TYR A 247 20.61 6.88 13.71
C TYR A 247 21.94 6.61 12.99
N PRO A 248 23.07 6.69 13.69
CA PRO A 248 24.34 6.25 13.13
C PRO A 248 24.27 4.75 12.83
N TYR A 249 24.85 4.36 11.71
CA TYR A 249 24.97 2.95 11.38
C TYR A 249 26.36 2.57 10.89
N VAL A 250 26.66 1.30 11.09
CA VAL A 250 27.84 0.66 10.54
C VAL A 250 27.41 -0.58 9.78
N LEU A 251 27.96 -0.76 8.58
CA LEU A 251 27.69 -1.87 7.69
C LEU A 251 29.00 -2.52 7.25
N SER A 252 29.09 -3.82 7.45
CA SER A 252 30.16 -4.67 6.88
C SER A 252 29.59 -5.51 5.75
N ARG A 253 30.28 -5.56 4.62
CA ARG A 253 29.85 -6.32 3.45
C ARG A 253 30.98 -7.19 2.94
N ALA A 254 30.74 -8.49 2.83
CA ALA A 254 31.56 -9.44 2.10
C ALA A 254 30.83 -9.84 0.81
N ILE A 255 31.52 -9.76 -0.32
CA ILE A 255 30.98 -10.21 -1.61
C ILE A 255 31.70 -11.50 -1.98
N GLU A 256 30.93 -12.54 -2.25
CA GLU A 256 31.45 -13.75 -2.91
C GLU A 256 31.57 -13.47 -4.41
N PRO A 257 32.71 -13.82 -5.02
CA PRO A 257 32.95 -13.50 -6.42
C PRO A 257 31.97 -14.24 -7.33
N ALA A 258 31.34 -13.50 -8.24
CA ALA A 258 30.74 -14.11 -9.41
C ALA A 258 31.86 -14.75 -10.27
N HIS A 259 31.55 -15.89 -10.88
CA HIS A 259 32.41 -16.43 -11.93
C HIS A 259 32.02 -15.69 -13.23
N ASP A 260 32.99 -15.16 -13.95
CA ASP A 260 32.73 -14.61 -15.27
C ASP A 260 32.32 -15.70 -16.28
N SER A 261 31.84 -15.31 -17.46
CA SER A 261 31.47 -16.24 -18.53
C SER A 261 32.62 -17.13 -19.04
N GLY A 262 33.86 -16.83 -18.68
CA GLY A 262 35.08 -17.56 -19.01
C GLY A 262 35.59 -18.48 -17.89
N GLY A 263 34.92 -18.54 -16.73
CA GLY A 263 35.37 -19.38 -15.60
C GLY A 263 36.45 -18.76 -14.72
N ALA A 264 36.88 -17.53 -14.98
CA ALA A 264 37.84 -16.83 -14.13
C ALA A 264 37.18 -16.38 -12.82
N ARG A 265 37.81 -16.63 -11.67
CA ARG A 265 37.36 -16.11 -10.39
C ARG A 265 37.62 -14.61 -10.34
N LEU A 266 36.55 -13.81 -10.35
CA LEU A 266 36.67 -12.41 -9.94
C LEU A 266 37.05 -12.38 -8.45
N ALA A 267 38.00 -11.54 -8.08
CA ALA A 267 38.66 -11.55 -6.77
C ALA A 267 37.64 -11.59 -5.61
N ARG A 268 37.93 -12.43 -4.61
CA ARG A 268 37.24 -12.35 -3.31
C ARG A 268 37.45 -10.95 -2.74
N GLY A 269 36.38 -10.21 -2.51
CA GLY A 269 36.46 -8.87 -1.98
C GLY A 269 35.69 -8.74 -0.68
N PHE A 270 36.39 -8.54 0.43
CA PHE A 270 35.86 -7.78 1.53
C PHE A 270 35.71 -6.34 1.04
N VAL A 271 34.50 -5.86 0.80
CA VAL A 271 34.25 -4.51 0.24
C VAL A 271 34.43 -3.42 1.30
N GLY A 272 34.75 -3.81 2.53
CA GLY A 272 35.05 -2.89 3.60
C GLY A 272 33.87 -2.59 4.54
N VAL A 273 34.16 -1.74 5.50
CA VAL A 273 33.17 -1.19 6.43
C VAL A 273 32.71 0.14 5.86
N LYS A 274 31.41 0.32 5.77
CA LYS A 274 30.75 1.61 5.47
C LYS A 274 30.07 2.10 6.72
N SER A 275 30.00 3.42 6.88
CA SER A 275 29.21 4.06 7.90
C SER A 275 28.32 5.11 7.27
N GLY A 276 27.21 5.38 7.90
CA GLY A 276 26.31 6.45 7.52
C GLY A 276 25.55 6.96 8.74
N LEU A 277 24.79 7.99 8.51
CA LEU A 277 24.02 8.67 9.55
C LEU A 277 22.68 9.09 8.97
N ASP A 278 21.63 8.66 9.62
CA ASP A 278 20.30 9.22 9.42
C ASP A 278 19.96 10.11 10.63
N ALA A 279 19.33 11.26 10.39
CA ALA A 279 18.92 12.17 11.45
C ALA A 279 17.48 12.61 11.19
N LYS A 280 16.67 12.60 12.24
CA LYS A 280 15.30 13.10 12.24
C LYS A 280 15.18 14.26 13.20
N VAL A 281 14.72 15.41 12.70
CA VAL A 281 14.61 16.64 13.45
C VAL A 281 13.19 17.17 13.38
N ALA A 282 12.54 17.33 14.50
CA ALA A 282 11.26 18.03 14.59
C ALA A 282 11.51 19.55 14.46
N VAL A 283 11.42 20.07 13.23
CA VAL A 283 11.60 21.52 12.94
C VAL A 283 10.51 22.34 13.63
N SER A 284 9.28 21.82 13.66
CA SER A 284 8.16 22.37 14.44
C SER A 284 7.29 21.21 14.95
N PRO A 285 6.25 21.48 15.74
CA PRO A 285 5.30 20.43 16.15
C PRO A 285 4.70 19.66 14.96
N THR A 286 4.64 20.27 13.78
CA THR A 286 3.95 19.75 12.61
C THR A 286 4.85 19.51 11.40
N LEU A 287 6.14 19.92 11.46
CA LEU A 287 7.12 19.75 10.39
C LEU A 287 8.32 18.94 10.89
N THR A 288 8.74 17.98 10.07
CA THR A 288 9.91 17.14 10.34
C THR A 288 10.89 17.24 9.18
N ALA A 289 12.15 17.34 9.50
CA ALA A 289 13.25 17.17 8.55
C ALA A 289 13.93 15.82 8.81
N ASP A 290 14.14 15.06 7.73
CA ASP A 290 14.97 13.86 7.72
C ASP A 290 16.19 14.15 6.87
N LEU A 291 17.35 13.82 7.38
CA LEU A 291 18.64 13.97 6.71
C LEU A 291 19.30 12.60 6.64
N THR A 292 19.92 12.27 5.53
CA THR A 292 20.68 11.02 5.39
C THR A 292 22.02 11.28 4.71
N ALA A 293 23.04 10.58 5.17
CA ALA A 293 24.38 10.65 4.59
C ALA A 293 24.97 9.24 4.46
N GLY A 294 25.49 8.94 3.26
CA GLY A 294 26.10 7.65 2.97
C GLY A 294 25.09 6.49 2.95
N THR A 295 23.89 6.71 2.44
CA THR A 295 22.77 5.74 2.47
C THR A 295 23.15 4.36 1.91
N ASP A 296 22.78 3.29 2.65
CA ASP A 296 22.93 1.92 2.21
C ASP A 296 21.64 1.11 2.47
N PHE A 297 21.20 0.37 1.47
CA PHE A 297 19.93 -0.36 1.47
C PHE A 297 20.14 -1.88 1.48
N ALA A 298 21.29 -2.36 1.93
CA ALA A 298 21.65 -3.79 1.91
C ALA A 298 20.73 -4.68 2.78
N GLN A 299 20.00 -4.09 3.75
CA GLN A 299 19.02 -4.78 4.60
C GLN A 299 17.66 -4.97 3.92
N VAL A 300 17.43 -4.32 2.77
CA VAL A 300 16.13 -4.38 2.08
C VAL A 300 15.89 -5.78 1.52
N GLU A 301 14.67 -6.27 1.67
CA GLU A 301 14.25 -7.54 1.08
C GLU A 301 14.34 -7.49 -0.46
N ALA A 302 14.81 -8.60 -1.05
CA ALA A 302 14.86 -8.73 -2.50
C ALA A 302 13.46 -8.62 -3.12
N ASP A 303 13.39 -8.04 -4.33
CA ASP A 303 12.15 -8.02 -5.08
C ASP A 303 11.77 -9.43 -5.53
N GLU A 304 10.47 -9.68 -5.63
CA GLU A 304 9.97 -10.92 -6.21
C GLU A 304 10.29 -10.96 -7.70
N GLN A 305 10.85 -12.08 -8.15
CA GLN A 305 11.10 -12.30 -9.57
C GLN A 305 9.77 -12.55 -10.26
N VAL A 306 9.53 -11.90 -11.39
CA VAL A 306 8.32 -12.05 -12.19
C VAL A 306 8.69 -12.29 -13.64
N ILE A 307 8.14 -13.36 -14.25
CA ILE A 307 8.28 -13.63 -15.69
C ILE A 307 7.35 -12.70 -16.46
N ASN A 308 7.90 -11.88 -17.36
CA ASN A 308 7.13 -10.94 -18.14
C ASN A 308 6.62 -11.56 -19.45
N LEU A 309 5.37 -12.01 -19.42
CA LEU A 309 4.68 -12.50 -20.61
C LEU A 309 3.95 -11.38 -21.38
N THR A 310 4.34 -10.13 -21.14
CA THR A 310 3.81 -8.95 -21.83
C THR A 310 4.95 -8.14 -22.45
N ARG A 311 4.63 -7.11 -23.22
CA ARG A 311 5.59 -6.17 -23.80
C ARG A 311 5.76 -4.88 -22.98
N PHE A 312 5.22 -4.83 -21.76
CA PHE A 312 5.16 -3.63 -20.93
C PHE A 312 6.01 -3.77 -19.68
N PRO A 313 6.60 -2.67 -19.17
CA PRO A 313 7.42 -2.71 -17.96
C PRO A 313 6.57 -3.02 -16.73
N PHE A 314 7.18 -3.71 -15.75
CA PHE A 314 6.62 -3.88 -14.42
C PHE A 314 6.88 -2.67 -13.52
N PHE A 315 5.99 -2.49 -12.58
CA PHE A 315 6.12 -1.56 -11.47
C PHE A 315 6.45 -2.33 -10.20
N PHE A 316 7.51 -1.90 -9.50
CA PHE A 316 7.89 -2.47 -8.21
C PHE A 316 7.71 -1.40 -7.11
N PRO A 317 7.06 -1.72 -5.98
CA PRO A 317 6.91 -0.77 -4.89
C PRO A 317 8.26 -0.39 -4.27
N GLU A 318 8.34 0.81 -3.69
CA GLU A 318 9.52 1.26 -2.94
C GLU A 318 9.67 0.42 -1.66
N LYS A 319 10.91 0.12 -1.28
CA LYS A 319 11.24 -0.64 -0.07
C LYS A 319 12.31 0.05 0.80
N ARG A 320 12.90 1.15 0.31
CA ARG A 320 13.96 1.86 1.02
C ARG A 320 13.37 2.83 2.04
N GLN A 321 13.72 2.64 3.32
CA GLN A 321 13.12 3.36 4.45
C GLN A 321 13.13 4.87 4.29
N PHE A 322 14.22 5.47 3.80
CA PHE A 322 14.32 6.91 3.57
C PHE A 322 13.19 7.46 2.68
N PHE A 323 12.70 6.68 1.70
CA PHE A 323 11.63 7.12 0.81
C PHE A 323 10.23 6.73 1.28
N LEU A 324 10.11 5.76 2.19
CA LEU A 324 8.83 5.22 2.61
C LEU A 324 8.09 6.10 3.61
N GLU A 325 8.81 6.73 4.53
CA GLU A 325 8.18 7.59 5.53
C GLU A 325 7.55 8.81 4.85
N SER A 326 6.26 9.05 5.11
CA SER A 326 5.47 10.12 4.48
C SER A 326 5.42 10.07 2.93
N SER A 327 5.65 8.89 2.33
CA SER A 327 5.61 8.70 0.88
C SER A 327 4.29 9.17 0.26
N GLY A 328 3.16 8.92 0.91
CA GLY A 328 1.84 9.36 0.44
C GLY A 328 1.71 10.87 0.22
N LEU A 329 2.57 11.69 0.84
CA LEU A 329 2.58 13.12 0.56
C LEU A 329 3.14 13.43 -0.84
N PHE A 330 4.08 12.62 -1.33
CA PHE A 330 4.70 12.79 -2.65
C PHE A 330 3.95 12.05 -3.75
N ASP A 331 2.91 11.31 -3.41
CA ASP A 331 2.09 10.61 -4.40
C ASP A 331 1.37 11.62 -5.30
N PHE A 332 1.53 11.39 -6.60
CA PHE A 332 0.87 12.14 -7.66
C PHE A 332 0.74 11.26 -8.90
N GLY A 333 -0.49 11.14 -9.40
CA GLY A 333 -0.78 10.29 -10.53
C GLY A 333 -1.44 8.98 -10.13
N THR A 334 -1.08 7.89 -10.79
CA THR A 334 -1.64 6.55 -10.54
C THR A 334 -0.51 5.53 -10.47
N PRO A 335 -0.25 4.93 -9.31
CA PRO A 335 0.78 3.90 -9.14
C PRO A 335 0.68 2.78 -10.18
N GLY A 336 1.84 2.40 -10.74
CA GLY A 336 1.93 1.38 -11.78
C GLY A 336 1.42 1.78 -13.18
N ARG A 337 0.86 3.01 -13.35
CA ARG A 337 0.43 3.56 -14.65
C ARG A 337 1.19 4.82 -15.02
N THR A 338 1.01 5.89 -14.23
CA THR A 338 1.66 7.18 -14.46
C THR A 338 1.87 7.89 -13.13
N GLN A 339 3.11 8.13 -12.77
CA GLN A 339 3.50 8.86 -11.56
C GLN A 339 4.54 9.93 -11.91
N VAL A 340 4.41 11.12 -11.33
CA VAL A 340 5.38 12.22 -11.47
C VAL A 340 6.66 11.92 -10.69
N PHE A 341 6.51 11.33 -9.52
CA PHE A 341 7.64 10.89 -8.70
C PHE A 341 7.52 9.41 -8.37
N TYR A 342 8.57 8.67 -8.64
CA TYR A 342 8.76 7.26 -8.33
C TYR A 342 10.15 7.08 -7.74
N SER A 343 10.24 7.04 -6.43
CA SER A 343 11.50 7.10 -5.69
C SER A 343 12.53 6.05 -6.13
N ARG A 344 12.10 4.89 -6.63
CA ARG A 344 13.04 3.87 -7.17
C ARG A 344 13.86 4.33 -8.38
N ARG A 345 13.51 5.45 -9.01
CA ARG A 345 14.35 6.07 -10.04
C ARG A 345 15.56 6.78 -9.46
N VAL A 346 15.46 7.27 -8.22
CA VAL A 346 16.56 7.94 -7.52
C VAL A 346 17.64 6.92 -7.14
N GLY A 347 18.88 7.18 -7.56
CA GLY A 347 20.02 6.29 -7.31
C GLY A 347 20.06 5.05 -8.22
N LEU A 348 19.53 5.15 -9.45
CA LEU A 348 19.69 4.16 -10.51
C LEU A 348 20.22 4.82 -11.78
N ASP A 349 21.15 4.16 -12.48
CA ASP A 349 21.55 4.57 -13.82
C ASP A 349 20.50 4.18 -14.89
N SER A 350 20.75 4.57 -16.13
CA SER A 350 19.85 4.26 -17.26
C SER A 350 19.74 2.76 -17.56
N ALA A 351 20.67 1.96 -17.09
CA ALA A 351 20.66 0.50 -17.22
C ALA A 351 20.02 -0.19 -16.00
N GLY A 352 19.60 0.59 -14.97
CA GLY A 352 19.01 0.07 -13.74
C GLY A 352 20.04 -0.37 -12.69
N ASN A 353 21.31 -0.04 -12.85
CA ASN A 353 22.32 -0.36 -11.84
C ASN A 353 22.27 0.66 -10.69
N PRO A 354 22.49 0.22 -9.43
CA PRO A 354 22.50 1.11 -8.28
C PRO A 354 23.63 2.14 -8.31
N ILE A 355 23.29 3.41 -8.12
CA ILE A 355 24.21 4.51 -7.87
C ILE A 355 24.07 4.91 -6.39
N PRO A 356 25.15 5.02 -5.62
CA PRO A 356 25.08 5.43 -4.22
C PRO A 356 24.44 6.82 -4.05
N ILE A 357 23.54 6.97 -3.12
CA ILE A 357 23.05 8.26 -2.64
C ILE A 357 24.03 8.76 -1.58
N VAL A 358 24.70 9.85 -1.87
CA VAL A 358 25.75 10.43 -0.99
C VAL A 358 25.12 11.19 0.17
N ALA A 359 24.08 11.98 -0.15
CA ALA A 359 23.31 12.75 0.81
C ALA A 359 21.88 12.87 0.33
N GLY A 360 20.96 12.92 1.25
CA GLY A 360 19.56 13.19 0.98
C GLY A 360 18.94 13.98 2.12
N GLU A 361 18.02 14.86 1.78
CA GLU A 361 17.25 15.62 2.74
C GLU A 361 15.77 15.58 2.39
N ARG A 362 14.93 15.61 3.42
CA ARG A 362 13.50 15.65 3.25
C ARG A 362 12.88 16.50 4.34
N LEU A 363 12.03 17.44 3.95
CA LEU A 363 11.19 18.22 4.85
C LEU A 363 9.74 17.91 4.55
N TYR A 364 8.97 17.51 5.55
CA TYR A 364 7.58 17.15 5.33
C TYR A 364 6.72 17.43 6.56
N GLY A 365 5.45 17.67 6.31
CA GLY A 365 4.48 17.89 7.38
C GLY A 365 3.38 18.86 6.98
N ARG A 366 2.81 19.52 8.00
CA ARG A 366 1.62 20.36 7.85
C ARG A 366 1.78 21.70 8.55
N GLN A 367 1.30 22.76 7.90
CA GLN A 367 1.22 24.10 8.47
C GLN A 367 -0.16 24.70 8.20
N GLY A 368 -1.04 24.66 9.18
CA GLY A 368 -2.44 25.02 8.97
C GLY A 368 -3.11 24.15 7.91
N PRO A 369 -3.76 24.72 6.88
CA PRO A 369 -4.37 23.96 5.80
C PRO A 369 -3.37 23.47 4.74
N TRP A 370 -2.10 23.82 4.87
CA TRP A 370 -1.04 23.47 3.92
C TRP A 370 -0.30 22.21 4.34
N ARG A 371 -0.14 21.26 3.41
CA ARG A 371 0.76 20.12 3.51
C ARG A 371 1.93 20.35 2.57
N ILE A 372 3.13 20.18 3.09
CA ILE A 372 4.36 20.53 2.38
C ILE A 372 5.29 19.33 2.43
N GLY A 373 5.82 18.95 1.28
CA GLY A 373 6.88 17.97 1.13
C GLY A 373 7.97 18.52 0.22
N VAL A 374 9.21 18.47 0.67
CA VAL A 374 10.41 18.75 -0.11
C VAL A 374 11.34 17.56 0.05
N LEU A 375 11.90 17.07 -1.03
CA LEU A 375 12.89 16.00 -1.06
C LEU A 375 14.01 16.45 -1.99
N ASP A 376 15.24 16.25 -1.56
CA ASP A 376 16.44 16.42 -2.37
C ASP A 376 17.38 15.22 -2.14
N ALA A 377 17.94 14.68 -3.21
CA ALA A 377 18.86 13.55 -3.15
C ALA A 377 20.04 13.78 -4.11
N GLN A 378 21.23 13.75 -3.55
CA GLN A 378 22.48 13.85 -4.29
C GLN A 378 23.07 12.46 -4.51
N THR A 379 23.21 12.04 -5.77
CA THR A 379 23.85 10.77 -6.12
C THR A 379 25.33 10.91 -6.40
N GLY A 380 26.09 9.87 -6.08
CA GLY A 380 27.50 9.74 -6.47
C GLY A 380 27.64 9.35 -7.94
N GLY A 381 28.85 9.43 -8.49
CA GLY A 381 29.14 8.98 -9.85
C GLY A 381 28.82 10.02 -10.94
N ASN A 382 27.57 10.23 -11.27
CA ASN A 382 27.16 11.15 -12.34
C ASN A 382 26.93 12.60 -11.88
N ARG A 383 27.15 12.91 -10.61
CA ARG A 383 26.84 14.22 -10.00
C ARG A 383 25.39 14.62 -10.33
N GLU A 384 24.47 13.69 -10.14
CA GLU A 384 23.05 13.87 -10.34
C GLU A 384 22.42 14.35 -9.06
N ASN A 385 21.56 15.35 -9.16
CA ASN A 385 20.72 15.84 -8.09
C ASN A 385 19.25 15.71 -8.50
N ASP A 386 18.46 15.09 -7.63
CA ASP A 386 17.06 14.82 -7.79
C ASP A 386 16.26 15.56 -6.73
N ALA A 387 15.45 16.52 -7.14
CA ALA A 387 14.66 17.34 -6.23
C ALA A 387 13.16 17.19 -6.52
N VAL A 388 12.36 17.11 -5.46
CA VAL A 388 10.90 17.04 -5.55
C VAL A 388 10.27 17.99 -4.55
N VAL A 389 9.29 18.78 -5.00
CA VAL A 389 8.48 19.65 -4.16
C VAL A 389 7.00 19.29 -4.33
N ARG A 390 6.32 19.09 -3.25
CA ARG A 390 4.88 18.83 -3.20
C ARG A 390 4.22 19.80 -2.24
N VAL A 391 3.16 20.49 -2.69
CA VAL A 391 2.35 21.35 -1.83
C VAL A 391 0.89 21.02 -2.07
N GLN A 392 0.15 20.81 -1.00
CA GLN A 392 -1.29 20.58 -1.04
C GLN A 392 -1.99 21.56 -0.10
N HIS A 393 -3.14 22.06 -0.51
CA HIS A 393 -4.00 22.94 0.27
C HIS A 393 -5.37 22.30 0.49
N ASP A 394 -5.76 22.17 1.73
CA ASP A 394 -7.07 21.63 2.09
C ASP A 394 -8.19 22.59 1.66
N LEU A 395 -9.24 22.06 1.03
CA LEU A 395 -10.40 22.83 0.57
C LEU A 395 -11.60 22.64 1.51
N LEU A 396 -12.12 21.42 1.55
CA LEU A 396 -13.24 20.99 2.37
C LEU A 396 -12.75 20.02 3.46
N ALA A 397 -13.66 19.45 4.21
CA ALA A 397 -13.29 18.51 5.30
C ALA A 397 -12.38 17.36 4.83
N ARG A 398 -12.54 16.90 3.58
CA ARG A 398 -11.79 15.74 3.03
C ARG A 398 -11.06 16.05 1.71
N SER A 399 -11.25 17.23 1.13
CA SER A 399 -10.79 17.57 -0.22
C SER A 399 -9.52 18.41 -0.19
N TYR A 400 -8.72 18.34 -1.26
CA TYR A 400 -7.53 19.18 -1.43
C TYR A 400 -7.29 19.57 -2.89
N LEU A 401 -6.53 20.64 -3.06
CA LEU A 401 -5.80 20.99 -4.28
C LEU A 401 -4.31 20.73 -4.05
N GLY A 402 -3.62 20.26 -5.08
CA GLY A 402 -2.19 19.99 -4.96
C GLY A 402 -1.40 20.42 -6.19
N ILE A 403 -0.12 20.73 -5.96
CA ILE A 403 0.89 20.93 -7.01
C ILE A 403 2.11 20.08 -6.69
N ILE A 404 2.76 19.59 -7.74
CA ILE A 404 4.03 18.88 -7.65
C ILE A 404 5.01 19.40 -8.67
N GLY A 405 6.29 19.44 -8.30
CA GLY A 405 7.42 19.66 -9.21
C GLY A 405 8.50 18.66 -8.92
N ALA A 406 9.01 17.99 -9.94
CA ALA A 406 10.16 17.09 -9.87
C ALA A 406 11.22 17.56 -10.86
N LEU A 407 12.46 17.71 -10.40
CA LEU A 407 13.58 18.22 -11.19
C LEU A 407 14.78 17.29 -11.04
N GLN A 408 15.36 16.90 -12.17
CA GLN A 408 16.62 16.19 -12.22
C GLN A 408 17.67 17.07 -12.92
N THR A 409 18.81 17.24 -12.28
CA THR A 409 19.98 17.90 -12.86
C THR A 409 21.15 16.93 -12.89
N MET A 410 21.85 16.89 -14.02
CA MET A 410 23.01 16.02 -14.24
C MET A 410 24.12 16.80 -14.89
N ALA A 411 25.34 16.61 -14.45
CA ALA A 411 26.51 17.31 -15.03
C ALA A 411 26.61 17.04 -16.54
N GLY A 412 26.69 18.12 -17.32
CA GLY A 412 26.83 18.06 -18.77
C GLY A 412 25.52 17.87 -19.56
N THR A 413 24.37 17.79 -18.88
CA THR A 413 23.06 17.77 -19.53
C THR A 413 22.19 18.91 -18.98
N GLY A 414 21.25 19.40 -19.80
CA GLY A 414 20.27 20.39 -19.31
C GLY A 414 19.32 19.78 -18.28
N PRO A 415 18.69 20.62 -17.43
CA PRO A 415 17.73 20.15 -16.42
C PRO A 415 16.52 19.51 -17.08
N ARG A 416 16.03 18.43 -16.48
CA ARG A 416 14.79 17.74 -16.86
C ARG A 416 13.77 17.94 -15.76
N GLY A 417 12.56 18.29 -16.11
CA GLY A 417 11.52 18.59 -15.12
C GLY A 417 10.17 18.01 -15.45
N THR A 418 9.40 17.74 -14.42
CA THR A 418 8.00 17.35 -14.50
C THR A 418 7.22 18.19 -13.50
N GLY A 419 6.10 18.79 -13.92
CA GLY A 419 5.25 19.59 -13.05
C GLY A 419 3.78 19.22 -13.23
N GLY A 420 3.01 19.24 -12.16
CA GLY A 420 1.61 18.85 -12.20
C GLY A 420 0.73 19.53 -11.17
N PHE A 421 -0.57 19.43 -11.41
CA PHE A 421 -1.65 19.89 -10.55
C PHE A 421 -2.66 18.78 -10.38
N ASP A 422 -3.19 18.63 -9.16
CA ASP A 422 -4.24 17.66 -8.86
C ASP A 422 -5.32 18.21 -7.91
N VAL A 423 -6.47 17.59 -7.97
CA VAL A 423 -7.60 17.82 -7.08
C VAL A 423 -8.23 16.50 -6.71
N ASP A 424 -8.53 16.34 -5.42
CA ASP A 424 -9.24 15.21 -4.87
C ASP A 424 -10.43 15.71 -4.06
N LEU A 425 -11.64 15.24 -4.38
CA LEU A 425 -12.91 15.73 -3.82
C LEU A 425 -13.76 14.59 -3.24
N PRO A 426 -13.29 13.88 -2.20
CA PRO A 426 -14.14 12.89 -1.54
C PRO A 426 -15.36 13.57 -0.90
N LEU A 427 -16.55 13.21 -1.38
CA LEU A 427 -17.83 13.75 -0.98
C LEU A 427 -18.71 12.65 -0.36
N ILE A 428 -19.67 13.06 0.46
CA ILE A 428 -20.77 12.18 0.89
C ILE A 428 -22.05 12.80 0.32
N VAL A 429 -22.64 12.13 -0.66
CA VAL A 429 -23.88 12.57 -1.34
C VAL A 429 -24.99 11.60 -0.97
N HIS A 430 -26.05 12.07 -0.30
CA HIS A 430 -27.14 11.23 0.18
C HIS A 430 -26.70 10.00 1.00
N GLY A 431 -25.62 10.12 1.77
CA GLY A 431 -25.06 9.03 2.58
C GLY A 431 -24.19 8.03 1.80
N GLN A 432 -23.95 8.25 0.52
CA GLN A 432 -23.07 7.47 -0.34
C GLN A 432 -21.74 8.19 -0.53
N ASN A 433 -20.65 7.44 -0.60
CA ASN A 433 -19.35 7.98 -0.96
C ASN A 433 -19.30 8.27 -2.46
N LEU A 434 -18.71 9.40 -2.84
CA LEU A 434 -18.39 9.77 -4.21
C LEU A 434 -17.06 10.50 -4.23
N GLU A 435 -16.09 10.03 -4.99
CA GLU A 435 -14.73 10.53 -5.02
C GLU A 435 -14.28 10.95 -6.42
N PRO A 436 -14.66 12.14 -6.91
CA PRO A 436 -14.11 12.69 -8.14
C PRO A 436 -12.66 13.12 -7.93
N LYS A 437 -11.79 12.69 -8.85
CA LYS A 437 -10.35 13.06 -8.86
C LYS A 437 -9.94 13.53 -10.24
N PHE A 438 -9.09 14.53 -10.28
CA PHE A 438 -8.48 15.03 -11.51
C PHE A 438 -7.00 15.34 -11.27
N TRP A 439 -6.15 14.99 -12.23
CA TRP A 439 -4.80 15.48 -12.28
C TRP A 439 -4.34 15.74 -13.71
N ILE A 440 -3.41 16.68 -13.85
CA ILE A 440 -2.69 16.99 -15.09
C ILE A 440 -1.24 17.26 -14.80
N THR A 441 -0.37 16.79 -15.67
CA THR A 441 1.08 16.98 -15.54
C THR A 441 1.73 17.13 -16.92
N GLY A 442 2.84 17.83 -16.96
CA GLY A 442 3.63 18.02 -18.15
C GLY A 442 5.11 17.82 -17.90
N THR A 443 5.84 17.38 -18.92
CA THR A 443 7.27 17.10 -18.86
C THR A 443 8.07 18.03 -19.76
N ARG A 444 9.26 18.42 -19.29
CA ARG A 444 10.24 19.19 -20.09
C ARG A 444 11.57 18.45 -20.12
N THR A 445 12.01 18.08 -21.31
CA THR A 445 13.29 17.43 -21.56
C THR A 445 14.09 18.28 -22.55
N PRO A 446 15.40 18.54 -22.31
CA PRO A 446 16.25 19.27 -23.26
C PRO A 446 16.22 18.64 -24.65
N GLY A 447 16.07 19.49 -25.69
CA GLY A 447 16.01 19.04 -27.08
C GLY A 447 14.64 18.51 -27.54
N VAL A 448 13.66 18.37 -26.67
CA VAL A 448 12.29 18.02 -27.04
C VAL A 448 11.45 19.30 -27.11
N GLY A 449 10.81 19.52 -28.26
CA GLY A 449 9.92 20.68 -28.45
C GLY A 449 8.58 20.48 -27.71
N GLY A 450 8.03 21.58 -27.17
CA GLY A 450 6.74 21.55 -26.49
C GLY A 450 6.80 21.05 -25.03
N VAL A 451 5.63 20.84 -24.45
CA VAL A 451 5.44 20.27 -23.12
C VAL A 451 4.42 19.12 -23.27
N PRO A 452 4.90 17.88 -23.50
CA PRO A 452 4.02 16.73 -23.54
C PRO A 452 3.26 16.57 -22.23
N LEU A 453 1.96 16.29 -22.32
CA LEU A 453 1.05 16.24 -21.19
C LEU A 453 0.60 14.82 -20.89
N ALA A 454 0.24 14.61 -19.63
CA ALA A 454 -0.58 13.48 -19.18
C ALA A 454 -1.65 14.00 -18.24
N TRP A 455 -2.88 13.45 -18.32
CA TRP A 455 -3.96 13.80 -17.42
C TRP A 455 -4.93 12.65 -17.20
N ARG A 456 -5.63 12.69 -16.08
CA ARG A 456 -6.69 11.75 -15.71
C ARG A 456 -7.88 12.48 -15.12
N LEU A 457 -9.08 12.04 -15.50
CA LEU A 457 -10.32 12.31 -14.80
C LEU A 457 -10.90 10.99 -14.31
N SER A 458 -11.33 10.91 -13.06
CA SER A 458 -11.99 9.72 -12.52
C SER A 458 -13.07 10.07 -11.53
N ALA A 459 -14.01 9.15 -11.36
CA ALA A 459 -15.00 9.15 -10.31
C ALA A 459 -15.12 7.75 -9.73
N ASP A 460 -15.11 7.68 -8.41
CA ASP A 460 -15.22 6.45 -7.62
C ASP A 460 -16.43 6.57 -6.70
N ASN A 461 -17.22 5.50 -6.59
CA ASN A 461 -18.40 5.42 -5.73
C ASN A 461 -18.34 4.11 -4.93
N PRO A 462 -17.38 4.01 -3.95
CA PRO A 462 -17.15 2.78 -3.18
C PRO A 462 -18.21 2.62 -2.10
N ASN A 463 -19.28 1.89 -2.42
CA ASN A 463 -20.40 1.62 -1.50
C ASN A 463 -20.70 0.12 -1.41
N ASP A 464 -21.41 -0.30 -0.36
CA ASP A 464 -21.58 -1.71 0.00
C ASP A 464 -22.43 -2.52 -1.00
N LEU A 465 -23.49 -1.92 -1.59
CA LEU A 465 -24.37 -2.58 -2.54
C LEU A 465 -23.93 -2.41 -3.99
N PHE A 466 -23.41 -1.23 -4.31
CA PHE A 466 -22.87 -0.89 -5.62
C PHE A 466 -21.51 -0.25 -5.43
N ASP A 467 -20.51 -0.82 -6.05
CA ASP A 467 -19.18 -0.25 -6.19
C ASP A 467 -18.95 0.09 -7.66
N ASN A 468 -18.79 1.38 -7.94
CA ASN A 468 -18.70 1.84 -9.31
C ASN A 468 -17.50 2.76 -9.46
N PHE A 469 -16.71 2.49 -10.46
CA PHE A 469 -15.55 3.29 -10.79
C PHE A 469 -15.46 3.56 -12.28
N VAL A 470 -15.04 4.76 -12.66
CA VAL A 470 -14.72 5.12 -14.04
C VAL A 470 -13.56 6.06 -14.10
N SER A 471 -12.67 5.89 -15.05
CA SER A 471 -11.62 6.85 -15.33
C SER A 471 -11.32 6.99 -16.82
N LEU A 472 -10.83 8.17 -17.18
CA LEU A 472 -10.37 8.52 -18.52
C LEU A 472 -8.97 9.13 -18.40
N TYR A 473 -8.01 8.58 -19.16
CA TYR A 473 -6.64 9.05 -19.26
C TYR A 473 -6.31 9.52 -20.67
N ARG A 474 -5.39 10.46 -20.75
CA ARG A 474 -4.61 10.75 -21.94
C ARG A 474 -3.16 10.94 -21.56
N ILE A 475 -2.26 10.33 -22.34
CA ILE A 475 -0.80 10.44 -22.17
C ILE A 475 -0.21 10.68 -23.56
N ASP A 476 0.39 11.84 -23.77
CA ASP A 476 1.02 12.18 -25.03
C ASP A 476 2.25 11.31 -25.32
N GLY A 477 2.55 11.06 -26.61
CA GLY A 477 3.66 10.18 -27.02
C GLY A 477 5.03 10.61 -26.54
N GLY A 478 5.25 11.91 -26.34
CA GLY A 478 6.51 12.46 -25.82
C GLY A 478 6.60 12.61 -24.32
N PHE A 479 5.57 12.22 -23.56
CA PHE A 479 5.57 12.35 -22.10
C PHE A 479 6.62 11.45 -21.45
N ASN A 480 7.54 12.04 -20.68
CA ASN A 480 8.62 11.31 -19.99
C ASN A 480 8.92 11.94 -18.61
N PRO A 481 8.30 11.45 -17.55
CA PRO A 481 8.55 11.91 -16.19
C PRO A 481 9.87 11.32 -15.68
N THR A 482 10.95 12.09 -15.77
CA THR A 482 12.34 11.65 -15.53
C THR A 482 12.53 10.94 -14.18
N LEU A 483 11.96 11.52 -13.10
CA LEU A 483 11.94 10.93 -11.75
C LEU A 483 10.66 10.11 -11.48
N GLY A 484 9.85 9.88 -12.51
CA GLY A 484 8.57 9.21 -12.37
C GLY A 484 8.52 7.86 -13.06
N PHE A 485 7.30 7.38 -13.20
CA PHE A 485 6.99 6.14 -13.91
C PHE A 485 5.87 6.39 -14.93
N VAL A 486 6.02 5.83 -16.11
CA VAL A 486 4.95 5.74 -17.10
C VAL A 486 5.00 4.38 -17.77
N ARG A 487 3.86 3.69 -17.77
CA ARG A 487 3.77 2.35 -18.36
C ARG A 487 3.68 2.40 -19.89
N ARG A 488 2.93 3.37 -20.43
CA ARG A 488 2.71 3.59 -21.87
C ARG A 488 2.54 5.08 -22.14
N THR A 489 2.98 5.51 -23.30
CA THR A 489 2.76 6.86 -23.83
C THR A 489 2.07 6.82 -25.18
N GLY A 490 1.57 7.93 -25.68
CA GLY A 490 0.86 8.00 -26.95
C GLY A 490 -0.50 7.32 -26.90
N ILE A 491 -1.26 7.50 -25.82
CA ILE A 491 -2.50 6.74 -25.58
C ILE A 491 -3.67 7.58 -25.06
N TRP A 492 -4.85 7.08 -25.36
CA TRP A 492 -6.08 7.25 -24.60
C TRP A 492 -6.37 5.97 -23.84
N GLU A 493 -6.83 6.05 -22.61
CA GLU A 493 -7.23 4.90 -21.82
C GLU A 493 -8.54 5.19 -21.07
N THR A 494 -9.44 4.23 -21.03
CA THR A 494 -10.58 4.21 -20.12
C THR A 494 -10.61 2.90 -19.35
N THR A 495 -10.82 2.99 -18.05
CA THR A 495 -10.99 1.82 -17.19
C THR A 495 -12.13 2.06 -16.21
N GLY A 496 -12.81 1.00 -15.83
CA GLY A 496 -13.89 1.08 -14.86
C GLY A 496 -14.55 -0.25 -14.57
N HIS A 497 -15.46 -0.22 -13.61
CA HIS A 497 -16.32 -1.34 -13.24
C HIS A 497 -17.66 -0.83 -12.70
N VAL A 498 -18.64 -1.74 -12.71
CA VAL A 498 -19.93 -1.58 -12.06
C VAL A 498 -20.25 -2.88 -11.35
N ASP A 499 -20.00 -2.92 -10.05
CA ASP A 499 -20.17 -4.11 -9.23
C ASP A 499 -21.46 -4.03 -8.44
N PHE A 500 -22.27 -5.08 -8.53
CA PHE A 500 -23.48 -5.26 -7.74
C PHE A 500 -23.23 -6.33 -6.67
N MET A 501 -23.26 -5.94 -5.40
CA MET A 501 -22.78 -6.72 -4.27
C MET A 501 -23.84 -7.00 -3.21
N PRO A 502 -24.92 -7.78 -3.52
CA PRO A 502 -25.97 -8.08 -2.56
C PRO A 502 -25.51 -9.02 -1.46
N ARG A 503 -26.16 -8.90 -0.28
CA ARG A 503 -25.90 -9.73 0.91
C ARG A 503 -27.10 -10.63 1.22
N PRO A 504 -27.19 -11.81 0.62
CA PRO A 504 -28.36 -12.67 0.80
C PRO A 504 -28.45 -13.34 2.17
N HIS A 505 -27.32 -13.51 2.90
CA HIS A 505 -27.24 -14.22 4.20
C HIS A 505 -27.87 -15.63 4.17
N VAL A 506 -27.69 -16.34 3.06
CA VAL A 506 -28.18 -17.73 2.89
C VAL A 506 -27.02 -18.64 2.53
N LEU A 507 -27.10 -19.91 2.92
CA LEU A 507 -26.09 -20.94 2.60
C LEU A 507 -24.66 -20.59 3.03
N GLY A 508 -24.49 -19.72 4.03
CA GLY A 508 -23.17 -19.26 4.46
C GLY A 508 -22.50 -18.26 3.50
N ILE A 509 -23.28 -17.65 2.60
CA ILE A 509 -22.81 -16.58 1.71
C ILE A 509 -23.04 -15.24 2.42
N ARG A 510 -21.95 -14.53 2.68
CA ARG A 510 -21.95 -13.20 3.29
C ARG A 510 -22.33 -12.12 2.29
N GLN A 511 -21.67 -12.13 1.13
CA GLN A 511 -21.85 -11.16 0.06
C GLN A 511 -21.61 -11.85 -1.27
N LEU A 512 -22.42 -11.53 -2.26
CA LEU A 512 -22.19 -11.88 -3.65
C LEU A 512 -21.61 -10.67 -4.38
N ASP A 513 -21.00 -10.91 -5.51
CA ASP A 513 -20.38 -9.89 -6.34
C ASP A 513 -20.55 -10.24 -7.82
N PHE A 514 -21.14 -9.31 -8.58
CA PHE A 514 -21.47 -9.47 -9.98
C PHE A 514 -21.11 -8.22 -10.77
N THR A 515 -20.51 -8.39 -11.94
CA THR A 515 -20.30 -7.32 -12.94
C THR A 515 -21.17 -7.50 -14.19
N VAL A 516 -22.34 -8.13 -14.04
CA VAL A 516 -23.30 -8.39 -15.14
C VAL A 516 -24.46 -7.40 -15.03
N PRO A 517 -24.90 -6.73 -16.11
CA PRO A 517 -24.51 -6.92 -17.53
C PRO A 517 -23.29 -6.11 -17.98
N ILE A 518 -22.84 -5.12 -17.20
CA ILE A 518 -21.71 -4.23 -17.54
C ILE A 518 -20.42 -4.87 -17.03
N PRO A 519 -19.48 -5.22 -17.91
CA PRO A 519 -18.20 -5.80 -17.46
C PRO A 519 -17.32 -4.76 -16.79
N SER A 520 -16.37 -5.18 -15.99
CA SER A 520 -15.17 -4.39 -15.73
C SER A 520 -14.39 -4.24 -17.04
N TRP A 521 -13.78 -3.10 -17.29
CA TRP A 521 -13.08 -2.82 -18.53
C TRP A 521 -11.78 -2.07 -18.34
N ASP A 522 -10.84 -2.31 -19.23
CA ASP A 522 -9.63 -1.52 -19.47
C ASP A 522 -9.39 -1.47 -20.98
N VAL A 523 -9.56 -0.30 -21.61
CA VAL A 523 -9.42 -0.10 -23.04
C VAL A 523 -8.40 0.98 -23.31
N ILE A 524 -7.37 0.66 -24.06
CA ILE A 524 -6.31 1.57 -24.45
C ILE A 524 -6.28 1.69 -25.98
N ALA A 525 -6.40 2.93 -26.45
CA ALA A 525 -6.33 3.31 -27.87
C ALA A 525 -5.10 4.18 -28.15
N ASN A 526 -4.68 4.27 -29.42
CA ASN A 526 -3.66 5.20 -29.85
C ASN A 526 -4.08 6.66 -29.61
N GLU A 527 -3.15 7.53 -29.32
CA GLU A 527 -3.44 8.96 -29.05
C GLU A 527 -4.07 9.70 -30.24
N THR A 528 -3.76 9.28 -31.46
CA THR A 528 -4.32 9.80 -32.71
C THR A 528 -5.64 9.13 -33.10
N GLY A 529 -6.04 8.11 -32.36
CA GLY A 529 -7.25 7.34 -32.55
C GLY A 529 -8.36 7.73 -31.58
N SER A 530 -9.34 6.84 -31.43
CA SER A 530 -10.53 7.05 -30.60
C SER A 530 -10.88 5.82 -29.77
N LEU A 531 -11.25 6.01 -28.51
CA LEU A 531 -11.81 4.95 -27.66
C LEU A 531 -13.15 4.41 -28.20
N GLY A 532 -13.88 5.18 -28.98
CA GLY A 532 -15.12 4.75 -29.65
C GLY A 532 -14.91 3.89 -30.89
N ARG A 533 -13.69 3.76 -31.38
CA ARG A 533 -13.33 2.99 -32.58
C ARG A 533 -12.47 1.79 -32.22
N THR A 534 -13.03 0.60 -32.25
CA THR A 534 -12.28 -0.63 -31.92
C THR A 534 -11.01 -0.81 -32.78
N GLY A 535 -11.01 -0.28 -34.02
CA GLY A 535 -9.83 -0.31 -34.91
C GLY A 535 -8.62 0.43 -34.36
N ASP A 536 -8.81 1.41 -33.51
CA ASP A 536 -7.75 2.25 -32.90
C ASP A 536 -7.22 1.67 -31.58
N TRP A 537 -7.81 0.61 -31.04
CA TRP A 537 -7.42 0.02 -29.76
C TRP A 537 -6.10 -0.72 -29.87
N GLN A 538 -5.18 -0.43 -28.96
CA GLN A 538 -3.93 -1.18 -28.78
C GLN A 538 -4.14 -2.44 -27.93
N THR A 539 -4.86 -2.27 -26.82
CA THR A 539 -5.24 -3.38 -25.92
C THR A 539 -6.64 -3.12 -25.37
N ALA A 540 -7.37 -4.20 -25.13
CA ALA A 540 -8.62 -4.15 -24.37
C ALA A 540 -8.77 -5.38 -23.51
N TRP A 541 -9.36 -5.17 -22.35
CA TRP A 541 -9.75 -6.24 -21.44
C TRP A 541 -11.16 -5.93 -20.92
N PHE A 542 -12.00 -6.96 -20.98
CA PHE A 542 -13.35 -6.94 -20.42
C PHE A 542 -13.51 -8.16 -19.56
N GLU A 543 -14.09 -8.01 -18.38
CA GLU A 543 -14.36 -9.11 -17.46
C GLU A 543 -15.79 -9.05 -16.93
N TRP A 544 -16.49 -10.15 -17.10
CA TRP A 544 -17.77 -10.40 -16.46
C TRP A 544 -17.55 -11.36 -15.30
N ARG A 545 -17.69 -10.86 -14.07
CA ARG A 545 -17.83 -11.70 -12.89
C ARG A 545 -19.25 -12.26 -12.90
N VAL A 546 -19.37 -13.50 -13.41
CA VAL A 546 -20.65 -14.16 -13.58
C VAL A 546 -21.21 -14.61 -12.23
N PHE A 547 -20.30 -15.02 -11.34
CA PHE A 547 -20.63 -15.44 -9.98
C PHE A 547 -19.38 -15.30 -9.11
N GLY A 548 -19.48 -14.51 -8.06
CA GLY A 548 -18.41 -14.33 -7.09
C GLY A 548 -18.94 -13.90 -5.74
N GLY A 549 -18.08 -13.93 -4.73
CA GLY A 549 -18.41 -13.40 -3.42
C GLY A 549 -17.70 -14.05 -2.24
N ASP A 550 -18.04 -13.57 -1.08
CA ASP A 550 -17.48 -13.95 0.22
C ASP A 550 -18.43 -14.86 0.99
N ARG A 551 -17.86 -15.84 1.66
CA ARG A 551 -18.55 -16.70 2.61
C ARG A 551 -18.42 -16.17 4.05
N ASP A 552 -19.30 -16.61 4.94
CA ASP A 552 -19.25 -16.25 6.37
C ASP A 552 -17.95 -16.69 7.05
N ASN A 553 -17.35 -17.80 6.61
CA ASN A 553 -16.05 -18.27 7.10
C ASN A 553 -14.86 -17.45 6.57
N GLY A 554 -15.10 -16.49 5.67
CA GLY A 554 -14.08 -15.63 5.07
C GLY A 554 -13.39 -16.22 3.82
N ASP A 555 -13.90 -17.34 3.27
CA ASP A 555 -13.46 -17.80 1.96
C ASP A 555 -14.03 -16.91 0.86
N HIS A 556 -13.27 -16.72 -0.20
CA HIS A 556 -13.65 -15.98 -1.41
C HIS A 556 -13.62 -16.89 -2.63
N PHE A 557 -14.52 -16.66 -3.59
CA PHE A 557 -14.57 -17.41 -4.85
C PHE A 557 -15.07 -16.53 -5.99
N GLU A 558 -14.58 -16.80 -7.21
CA GLU A 558 -15.04 -16.14 -8.44
C GLU A 558 -15.08 -17.08 -9.62
N VAL A 559 -16.03 -16.82 -10.52
CA VAL A 559 -16.15 -17.40 -11.87
C VAL A 559 -16.26 -16.26 -12.85
N ASN A 560 -15.23 -16.06 -13.64
CA ASN A 560 -15.11 -14.93 -14.55
C ASN A 560 -15.05 -15.40 -16.00
N PHE A 561 -15.72 -14.64 -16.86
CA PHE A 561 -15.55 -14.67 -18.30
C PHE A 561 -14.84 -13.40 -18.74
N GLN A 562 -13.78 -13.53 -19.52
CA GLN A 562 -12.98 -12.41 -19.97
C GLN A 562 -12.90 -12.37 -21.50
N ARG A 563 -12.72 -11.16 -22.02
CA ARG A 563 -12.41 -10.94 -23.44
C ARG A 563 -11.24 -9.99 -23.57
N TRP A 564 -10.20 -10.45 -24.24
CA TRP A 564 -8.94 -9.74 -24.39
C TRP A 564 -8.71 -9.31 -25.84
N LEU A 565 -8.06 -8.16 -26.01
CA LEU A 565 -7.44 -7.70 -27.24
C LEU A 565 -5.99 -7.33 -26.95
N ASP A 566 -5.08 -7.77 -27.80
CA ASP A 566 -3.78 -7.14 -27.98
C ASP A 566 -3.48 -6.95 -29.47
N ALA A 567 -2.97 -5.74 -29.82
CA ALA A 567 -2.66 -5.36 -31.18
C ALA A 567 -1.22 -4.84 -31.29
N PRO A 568 -0.20 -5.72 -31.13
CA PRO A 568 1.19 -5.34 -31.28
C PRO A 568 1.47 -4.83 -32.69
N THR A 569 2.16 -3.69 -32.80
CA THR A 569 2.65 -3.13 -34.08
C THR A 569 3.96 -3.75 -34.53
N ASP A 570 4.72 -4.30 -33.60
CA ASP A 570 6.03 -4.89 -33.81
C ASP A 570 6.09 -6.30 -33.25
N THR A 571 7.00 -7.12 -33.79
CA THR A 571 7.29 -8.43 -33.23
C THR A 571 7.95 -8.26 -31.86
N PHE A 572 7.43 -8.96 -30.84
CA PHE A 572 8.02 -8.98 -29.50
C PHE A 572 8.31 -10.40 -29.03
N ASP A 573 9.31 -10.53 -28.16
CA ASP A 573 9.64 -11.78 -27.49
C ASP A 573 8.71 -11.95 -26.28
N ILE A 574 7.94 -13.07 -26.27
CA ILE A 574 7.03 -13.35 -25.15
C ILE A 574 7.67 -14.26 -24.10
N PHE A 575 8.58 -15.15 -24.54
CA PHE A 575 9.30 -16.05 -23.64
C PHE A 575 10.46 -16.73 -24.36
N ARG A 576 11.71 -16.45 -23.93
CA ARG A 576 12.95 -17.13 -24.36
C ARG A 576 13.09 -17.32 -25.88
N GLY A 577 12.93 -16.26 -26.65
CA GLY A 577 13.03 -16.24 -28.10
C GLY A 577 11.77 -16.75 -28.84
N ILE A 578 10.70 -17.06 -28.13
CA ILE A 578 9.39 -17.30 -28.74
C ILE A 578 8.73 -15.95 -28.97
N ARG A 579 8.39 -15.66 -30.21
CA ARG A 579 7.96 -14.34 -30.65
C ARG A 579 6.49 -14.34 -31.06
N VAL A 580 5.83 -13.23 -30.75
CA VAL A 580 4.49 -12.88 -31.25
C VAL A 580 4.66 -11.88 -32.39
N ALA A 581 4.04 -12.21 -33.55
CA ALA A 581 4.08 -11.31 -34.71
C ALA A 581 3.16 -10.10 -34.54
N PRO A 582 3.38 -9.01 -35.29
CA PRO A 582 2.43 -7.92 -35.38
C PRO A 582 1.05 -8.46 -35.86
N GLY A 583 -0.01 -7.88 -35.31
CA GLY A 583 -1.35 -8.33 -35.64
C GLY A 583 -2.40 -7.81 -34.66
N ARG A 584 -3.62 -8.24 -34.88
CA ARG A 584 -4.73 -7.89 -34.01
C ARG A 584 -5.37 -9.17 -33.49
N TYR A 585 -5.14 -9.45 -32.21
CA TYR A 585 -5.53 -10.70 -31.59
C TYR A 585 -6.66 -10.46 -30.61
N TRP A 586 -7.81 -11.09 -30.87
CA TRP A 586 -8.95 -11.15 -29.96
C TRP A 586 -9.13 -12.56 -29.45
N TRP A 587 -9.31 -12.71 -28.12
CA TRP A 587 -9.59 -14.02 -27.54
C TRP A 587 -10.42 -13.94 -26.27
N PRO A 588 -11.31 -14.94 -26.05
CA PRO A 588 -11.97 -15.14 -24.75
C PRO A 588 -11.05 -15.89 -23.79
N ARG A 589 -11.26 -15.66 -22.49
CA ARG A 589 -10.65 -16.40 -21.40
C ARG A 589 -11.71 -16.76 -20.37
N TYR A 590 -11.46 -17.84 -19.64
CA TYR A 590 -12.27 -18.31 -18.53
C TYR A 590 -11.40 -18.35 -17.29
N GLU A 591 -11.92 -17.87 -16.15
CA GLU A 591 -11.17 -17.84 -14.91
C GLU A 591 -12.00 -18.40 -13.76
N LEU A 592 -11.33 -19.19 -12.93
CA LEU A 592 -11.82 -19.67 -11.65
C LEU A 592 -10.84 -19.22 -10.58
N GLN A 593 -11.37 -18.64 -9.52
CA GLN A 593 -10.62 -18.20 -8.37
C GLN A 593 -11.26 -18.77 -7.10
N TYR A 594 -10.42 -19.24 -6.19
CA TYR A 594 -10.81 -19.62 -4.84
C TYR A 594 -9.71 -19.24 -3.86
N GLU A 595 -10.08 -18.54 -2.81
CA GLU A 595 -9.18 -18.14 -1.74
C GLU A 595 -9.73 -18.60 -0.40
N MET A 596 -8.98 -19.48 0.26
CA MET A 596 -9.31 -19.97 1.59
C MET A 596 -8.93 -18.93 2.66
N SER A 597 -9.83 -18.70 3.58
CA SER A 597 -9.63 -17.76 4.68
C SER A 597 -8.31 -17.99 5.44
N ALA A 598 -7.60 -16.90 5.72
CA ALA A 598 -6.40 -16.92 6.56
C ALA A 598 -6.69 -17.32 8.03
N ALA A 599 -7.96 -17.49 8.44
CA ALA A 599 -8.33 -18.05 9.73
C ALA A 599 -7.89 -19.51 9.92
N HIS A 600 -7.60 -20.23 8.84
CA HIS A 600 -7.12 -21.62 8.92
C HIS A 600 -5.60 -21.68 9.15
N PRO A 601 -5.09 -22.67 9.91
CA PRO A 601 -3.65 -22.88 10.07
C PRO A 601 -2.94 -23.11 8.74
N LEU A 602 -3.58 -23.81 7.81
CA LEU A 602 -3.20 -23.96 6.43
C LEU A 602 -4.26 -23.29 5.58
N SER A 603 -3.88 -22.25 4.85
CA SER A 603 -4.73 -21.58 3.86
C SER A 603 -4.11 -21.71 2.48
N PHE A 604 -4.93 -21.72 1.45
CA PHE A 604 -4.48 -21.72 0.06
C PHE A 604 -5.34 -20.81 -0.80
N ALA A 605 -4.76 -20.33 -1.90
CA ALA A 605 -5.47 -19.69 -2.99
C ALA A 605 -5.12 -20.39 -4.31
N ALA A 606 -6.08 -20.48 -5.21
CA ALA A 606 -5.93 -21.07 -6.53
C ALA A 606 -6.58 -20.16 -7.57
N PHE A 607 -5.81 -19.80 -8.58
CA PHE A 607 -6.25 -19.00 -9.72
C PHE A 607 -5.97 -19.82 -10.98
N VAL A 608 -7.00 -20.11 -11.77
CA VAL A 608 -6.90 -20.88 -12.98
C VAL A 608 -7.53 -20.09 -14.11
N ASN A 609 -6.73 -19.72 -15.10
CA ASN A 609 -7.18 -18.94 -16.24
C ASN A 609 -6.79 -19.68 -17.54
N TRP A 610 -7.75 -19.94 -18.45
CA TRP A 610 -7.48 -20.70 -19.68
C TRP A 610 -8.27 -20.18 -20.86
N GLY A 611 -7.79 -20.48 -22.05
CA GLY A 611 -8.47 -20.15 -23.30
C GLY A 611 -7.52 -19.97 -24.49
N PRO A 612 -8.04 -19.46 -25.62
CA PRO A 612 -7.21 -19.01 -26.71
C PRO A 612 -6.18 -17.94 -26.30
N PHE A 613 -5.04 -17.85 -27.02
CA PHE A 613 -3.95 -16.95 -26.73
C PHE A 613 -3.06 -16.77 -27.98
N TYR A 614 -3.00 -15.56 -28.55
CA TYR A 614 -2.24 -15.19 -29.77
C TYR A 614 -2.33 -16.20 -30.92
N GLY A 615 -3.55 -16.60 -31.29
CA GLY A 615 -3.79 -17.60 -32.34
C GLY A 615 -3.55 -19.06 -31.95
N GLY A 616 -3.11 -19.28 -30.71
CA GLY A 616 -2.97 -20.57 -30.06
C GLY A 616 -3.86 -20.71 -28.85
N ARG A 617 -3.34 -21.31 -27.78
CA ARG A 617 -4.03 -21.46 -26.47
C ARG A 617 -3.05 -21.42 -25.31
N SER A 618 -3.50 -20.96 -24.14
CA SER A 618 -2.76 -21.08 -22.89
C SER A 618 -3.66 -21.54 -21.74
N ALA A 619 -2.99 -22.04 -20.71
CA ALA A 619 -3.55 -22.28 -19.39
C ALA A 619 -2.55 -21.77 -18.36
N ASP A 620 -3.04 -20.89 -17.49
CA ASP A 620 -2.29 -20.28 -16.41
C ASP A 620 -2.86 -20.81 -15.10
N VAL A 621 -1.97 -21.29 -14.23
CA VAL A 621 -2.33 -21.81 -12.92
C VAL A 621 -1.41 -21.12 -11.91
N GLU A 622 -2.00 -20.45 -10.94
CA GLU A 622 -1.30 -19.94 -9.78
C GLU A 622 -1.85 -20.61 -8.53
N LEU A 623 -0.95 -21.15 -7.71
CA LEU A 623 -1.25 -21.77 -6.44
C LEU A 623 -0.42 -21.10 -5.36
N GLN A 624 -1.10 -20.57 -4.37
CA GLN A 624 -0.48 -19.99 -3.18
C GLN A 624 -0.88 -20.84 -1.98
N GLY A 625 0.06 -21.13 -1.09
CA GLY A 625 -0.20 -21.85 0.16
C GLY A 625 0.52 -21.17 1.30
N THR A 626 -0.14 -21.04 2.46
CA THR A 626 0.48 -20.51 3.67
C THR A 626 0.11 -21.41 4.84
N TRP A 627 1.13 -21.98 5.46
CA TRP A 627 1.01 -22.70 6.72
C TRP A 627 1.50 -21.81 7.87
N ARG A 628 0.68 -21.71 8.91
CA ARG A 628 0.97 -20.95 10.13
C ARG A 628 1.02 -21.92 11.29
N GLY A 629 2.23 -22.24 11.76
CA GLY A 629 2.47 -23.06 12.94
C GLY A 629 2.19 -22.30 14.24
N ALA A 630 2.27 -22.99 15.36
CA ALA A 630 1.93 -22.47 16.68
C ALA A 630 2.83 -21.30 17.11
N GLY A 631 2.54 -20.10 16.60
CA GLY A 631 3.05 -18.81 17.10
C GLY A 631 4.47 -18.43 16.64
N HIS A 632 5.25 -19.31 16.00
CA HIS A 632 6.65 -19.04 15.69
C HIS A 632 7.02 -19.23 14.22
N ALA A 633 6.37 -20.11 13.50
CA ALA A 633 6.78 -20.48 12.16
C ALA A 633 5.67 -20.24 11.14
N ILE A 634 6.02 -19.57 10.04
CA ILE A 634 5.14 -19.36 8.90
C ILE A 634 5.87 -19.81 7.65
N VAL A 635 5.21 -20.64 6.83
CA VAL A 635 5.75 -21.12 5.57
C VAL A 635 4.76 -20.74 4.47
N GLY A 636 5.19 -19.87 3.56
CA GLY A 636 4.46 -19.49 2.35
C GLY A 636 5.11 -20.10 1.11
N ALA A 637 4.32 -20.59 0.17
CA ALA A 637 4.78 -21.04 -1.13
C ALA A 637 3.86 -20.51 -2.22
N ASN A 638 4.44 -20.07 -3.33
CA ASN A 638 3.72 -19.65 -4.52
C ASN A 638 4.31 -20.38 -5.75
N VAL A 639 3.43 -20.89 -6.62
CA VAL A 639 3.79 -21.52 -7.88
C VAL A 639 2.91 -20.92 -8.97
N THR A 640 3.52 -20.25 -9.93
CA THR A 640 2.84 -19.75 -11.13
C THR A 640 3.34 -20.51 -12.35
N ARG A 641 2.44 -21.12 -13.07
CA ARG A 641 2.75 -21.91 -14.28
C ARG A 641 1.86 -21.46 -15.43
N THR A 642 2.47 -20.94 -16.49
CA THR A 642 1.80 -20.66 -17.77
C THR A 642 2.24 -21.66 -18.81
N ALA A 643 1.32 -22.49 -19.30
CA ALA A 643 1.57 -23.40 -20.40
C ALA A 643 0.87 -22.85 -21.66
N ALA A 644 1.66 -22.47 -22.66
CA ALA A 644 1.15 -21.89 -23.91
C ALA A 644 1.58 -22.72 -25.13
N ARG A 645 0.67 -22.82 -26.12
CA ARG A 645 0.94 -23.35 -27.45
C ARG A 645 0.54 -22.28 -28.44
N LEU A 646 1.52 -21.66 -29.05
CA LEU A 646 1.36 -20.68 -30.14
C LEU A 646 1.49 -21.40 -31.49
N PRO A 647 1.10 -20.78 -32.61
CA PRO A 647 1.35 -21.34 -33.94
C PRO A 647 2.85 -21.67 -34.13
N GLY A 648 3.14 -22.95 -34.33
CA GLY A 648 4.48 -23.48 -34.57
C GLY A 648 5.35 -23.76 -33.32
N ARG A 649 5.07 -23.20 -32.14
CA ARG A 649 5.89 -23.39 -30.93
C ARG A 649 5.06 -23.32 -29.66
N GLY A 650 5.51 -24.04 -28.64
CA GLY A 650 4.93 -23.96 -27.30
C GLY A 650 5.99 -23.67 -26.23
N PHE A 651 5.55 -23.15 -25.11
CA PHE A 651 6.41 -22.93 -23.93
C PHE A 651 5.66 -23.23 -22.63
N THR A 652 6.45 -23.37 -21.58
CA THR A 652 5.95 -23.34 -20.22
C THR A 652 6.81 -22.36 -19.42
N ALA A 653 6.23 -21.27 -18.99
CA ALA A 653 6.82 -20.38 -18.01
C ALA A 653 6.51 -20.92 -16.60
N LEU A 654 7.52 -21.04 -15.75
CA LEU A 654 7.41 -21.55 -14.40
C LEU A 654 8.14 -20.63 -13.45
N GLN A 655 7.42 -20.10 -12.47
CA GLN A 655 7.95 -19.32 -11.38
C GLN A 655 7.54 -19.99 -10.08
N MET A 656 8.46 -20.07 -9.14
CA MET A 656 8.22 -20.62 -7.81
C MET A 656 8.89 -19.74 -6.77
N SER A 657 8.21 -19.50 -5.68
CA SER A 657 8.81 -18.85 -4.52
C SER A 657 8.40 -19.54 -3.22
N THR A 658 9.29 -19.53 -2.23
CA THR A 658 9.02 -20.03 -0.90
C THR A 658 9.55 -19.03 0.12
N ARG A 659 8.69 -18.63 1.03
CA ARG A 659 9.02 -17.74 2.16
C ARG A 659 8.94 -18.56 3.43
N LEU A 660 10.01 -18.51 4.22
CA LEU A 660 10.13 -19.14 5.52
C LEU A 660 10.30 -18.02 6.55
N GLU A 661 9.47 -18.01 7.55
CA GLU A 661 9.57 -17.05 8.65
C GLU A 661 9.60 -17.84 9.96
N TYR A 662 10.56 -17.53 10.81
CA TYR A 662 10.65 -18.04 12.16
C TYR A 662 10.89 -16.89 13.13
N ASP A 663 9.92 -16.63 13.97
CA ASP A 663 9.97 -15.58 14.96
C ASP A 663 10.36 -16.15 16.32
N PHE A 664 11.52 -15.77 16.81
CA PHE A 664 11.99 -16.18 18.14
C PHE A 664 11.16 -15.49 19.24
N ASN A 665 10.83 -14.22 19.01
CA ASN A 665 10.01 -13.35 19.85
C ASN A 665 9.63 -12.08 19.06
N PRO A 666 8.82 -11.14 19.61
CA PRO A 666 8.44 -9.91 18.90
C PRO A 666 9.59 -8.98 18.51
N ARG A 667 10.82 -9.26 18.97
CA ARG A 667 12.02 -8.46 18.70
C ARG A 667 13.07 -9.18 17.86
N SER A 668 12.88 -10.45 17.53
CA SER A 668 13.85 -11.20 16.72
C SER A 668 13.20 -12.21 15.80
N SER A 669 13.58 -12.16 14.53
CA SER A 669 13.03 -12.98 13.46
C SER A 669 14.11 -13.45 12.49
N LEU A 670 13.88 -14.59 11.86
CA LEU A 670 14.64 -15.13 10.75
C LEU A 670 13.71 -15.32 9.56
N LEU A 671 14.03 -14.64 8.45
CA LEU A 671 13.28 -14.72 7.19
C LEU A 671 14.15 -15.39 6.13
N GLY A 672 13.62 -16.37 5.44
CA GLY A 672 14.21 -16.99 4.27
C GLY A 672 13.29 -16.80 3.07
N PHE A 673 13.84 -16.37 1.95
CA PHE A 673 13.11 -16.25 0.69
C PHE A 673 13.91 -16.94 -0.42
N VAL A 674 13.28 -17.92 -1.05
CA VAL A 674 13.87 -18.69 -2.14
C VAL A 674 12.99 -18.52 -3.36
N GLN A 675 13.59 -18.17 -4.50
CA GLN A 675 12.89 -17.93 -5.75
C GLN A 675 13.53 -18.71 -6.89
N TYR A 676 12.71 -19.17 -7.82
CA TYR A 676 13.13 -19.81 -9.06
C TYR A 676 12.30 -19.32 -10.23
N THR A 677 12.96 -18.98 -11.33
CA THR A 677 12.31 -18.80 -12.63
C THR A 677 13.01 -19.67 -13.68
N ASN A 678 12.23 -20.29 -14.55
CA ASN A 678 12.80 -21.03 -15.65
C ASN A 678 13.10 -20.13 -16.87
N GLU A 679 12.74 -18.84 -16.83
CA GLU A 679 13.15 -17.87 -17.85
C GLU A 679 14.66 -17.70 -17.82
N ASP A 680 15.22 -17.38 -16.65
CA ASP A 680 16.65 -17.20 -16.43
C ASP A 680 17.35 -18.48 -15.98
N GLN A 681 16.60 -19.53 -15.66
CA GLN A 681 17.10 -20.78 -15.06
C GLN A 681 17.94 -20.52 -13.81
N ARG A 682 17.42 -19.68 -12.93
CA ARG A 682 18.12 -19.15 -11.77
C ARG A 682 17.33 -19.42 -10.51
N VAL A 683 18.08 -19.79 -9.44
CA VAL A 683 17.57 -19.83 -8.08
C VAL A 683 18.25 -18.73 -7.27
N ASP A 684 17.48 -17.92 -6.58
CA ASP A 684 17.97 -16.90 -5.66
C ASP A 684 17.53 -17.20 -4.24
N PHE A 685 18.45 -16.96 -3.32
CA PHE A 685 18.26 -17.06 -1.87
C PHE A 685 18.45 -15.68 -1.26
N ASN A 686 17.54 -15.30 -0.37
CA ASN A 686 17.69 -14.17 0.53
C ASN A 686 17.36 -14.66 1.95
N ILE A 687 18.35 -14.68 2.85
CA ILE A 687 18.15 -15.05 4.25
C ILE A 687 18.49 -13.84 5.09
N ARG A 688 17.57 -13.43 5.95
CA ARG A 688 17.70 -12.24 6.79
C ARG A 688 17.34 -12.56 8.24
N PHE A 689 18.28 -12.35 9.13
CA PHE A 689 18.04 -12.28 10.55
C PHE A 689 17.91 -10.81 10.96
N HIS A 690 16.87 -10.49 11.71
CA HIS A 690 16.60 -9.15 12.24
C HIS A 690 16.42 -9.24 13.76
N TRP A 691 17.11 -8.37 14.49
CA TRP A 691 17.01 -8.26 15.94
C TRP A 691 16.90 -6.81 16.37
N ILE A 692 15.92 -6.51 17.23
CA ILE A 692 15.63 -5.21 17.84
C ILE A 692 16.04 -5.27 19.33
N PRO A 693 17.30 -4.98 19.69
CA PRO A 693 17.76 -5.02 21.08
C PRO A 693 16.95 -4.12 21.99
N VAL A 694 16.77 -2.89 21.57
CA VAL A 694 15.95 -1.85 22.19
C VAL A 694 15.13 -1.18 21.07
N ILE A 695 13.94 -0.68 21.38
CA ILE A 695 13.09 -0.03 20.36
C ILE A 695 13.84 1.18 19.78
N GLY A 696 14.01 1.15 18.46
CA GLY A 696 14.80 2.13 17.70
C GLY A 696 16.20 1.68 17.32
N ASP A 697 16.70 0.57 17.89
CA ASP A 697 17.96 -0.08 17.50
C ASP A 697 17.67 -1.27 16.61
N ASP A 698 18.47 -1.49 15.57
CA ASP A 698 18.31 -2.61 14.65
C ASP A 698 19.65 -3.30 14.35
N VAL A 699 19.62 -4.62 14.35
CA VAL A 699 20.73 -5.45 13.88
C VAL A 699 20.22 -6.36 12.77
N PHE A 700 20.81 -6.22 11.60
CA PHE A 700 20.51 -7.07 10.45
C PHE A 700 21.71 -7.92 10.08
N VAL A 701 21.45 -9.20 9.83
CA VAL A 701 22.40 -10.12 9.19
C VAL A 701 21.73 -10.66 7.94
N VAL A 702 22.28 -10.36 6.77
CA VAL A 702 21.65 -10.71 5.49
C VAL A 702 22.63 -11.53 4.66
N TRP A 703 22.15 -12.64 4.12
CA TRP A 703 22.87 -13.43 3.13
C TRP A 703 22.03 -13.55 1.86
N ASN A 704 22.60 -13.10 0.76
CA ASN A 704 22.04 -13.20 -0.58
C ASN A 704 22.92 -14.09 -1.43
N SER A 705 22.35 -15.00 -2.22
CA SER A 705 23.11 -15.79 -3.18
C SER A 705 22.24 -16.23 -4.34
N GLY A 706 22.77 -16.20 -5.54
CA GLY A 706 22.11 -16.64 -6.76
C GLY A 706 22.89 -17.73 -7.45
N TYR A 707 22.21 -18.74 -7.98
CA TYR A 707 22.80 -19.88 -8.67
C TYR A 707 22.11 -20.14 -10.01
N ASN A 708 22.91 -20.37 -11.06
CA ASN A 708 22.37 -20.97 -12.28
C ASN A 708 22.00 -22.43 -12.03
N THR A 709 20.98 -22.90 -12.69
CA THR A 709 20.56 -24.29 -12.70
C THR A 709 20.94 -24.98 -14.01
N ASN A 710 20.93 -26.31 -14.00
CA ASN A 710 21.26 -27.07 -15.21
C ASN A 710 20.21 -26.80 -16.32
N PRO A 711 20.61 -26.30 -17.50
CA PRO A 711 19.70 -26.00 -18.61
C PRO A 711 18.91 -27.20 -19.16
N GLY A 712 19.28 -28.45 -18.78
CA GLY A 712 18.59 -29.67 -19.23
C GLY A 712 17.23 -29.96 -18.54
N THR A 713 16.85 -29.22 -17.51
CA THR A 713 15.62 -29.48 -16.73
C THR A 713 14.73 -28.22 -16.54
N PRO A 714 14.32 -27.52 -17.62
CA PRO A 714 13.67 -26.20 -17.48
C PRO A 714 12.24 -26.25 -16.89
N TYR A 715 11.65 -27.43 -16.72
CA TYR A 715 10.25 -27.59 -16.30
C TYR A 715 10.08 -28.19 -14.90
N ARG A 716 11.16 -28.34 -14.15
CA ARG A 716 11.13 -28.87 -12.78
C ARG A 716 11.88 -27.93 -11.87
N PHE A 717 11.46 -27.85 -10.62
CA PHE A 717 12.26 -27.19 -9.60
C PHE A 717 13.63 -27.90 -9.53
N PRO A 718 14.73 -27.14 -9.66
CA PRO A 718 16.05 -27.73 -9.65
C PRO A 718 16.36 -28.38 -8.31
N SER A 719 16.88 -29.61 -8.32
CA SER A 719 17.48 -30.21 -7.14
C SER A 719 18.78 -29.48 -6.77
N ILE A 720 19.21 -29.56 -5.53
CA ILE A 720 20.48 -28.94 -5.10
C ILE A 720 21.66 -29.44 -5.98
N SER A 721 21.61 -30.67 -6.44
CA SER A 721 22.62 -31.22 -7.35
C SER A 721 22.62 -30.62 -8.77
N SER A 722 21.57 -29.88 -9.14
CA SER A 722 21.48 -29.19 -10.43
C SER A 722 22.05 -27.77 -10.41
N PHE A 723 22.46 -27.26 -9.24
CA PHE A 723 23.10 -25.96 -9.13
C PHE A 723 24.50 -26.02 -9.71
N THR A 724 24.68 -25.37 -10.85
CA THR A 724 25.93 -25.51 -11.62
C THR A 724 26.91 -24.37 -11.38
N ARG A 725 26.41 -23.18 -11.05
CA ARG A 725 27.27 -21.99 -10.95
C ARG A 725 26.65 -20.95 -10.03
N GLN A 726 27.45 -20.48 -9.08
CA GLN A 726 27.12 -19.30 -8.29
C GLN A 726 27.33 -18.03 -9.13
N LEU A 727 26.29 -17.20 -9.23
CA LEU A 727 26.29 -15.96 -10.00
C LEU A 727 26.76 -14.77 -9.17
N ASN A 728 26.27 -14.71 -7.93
CA ASN A 728 26.58 -13.66 -6.97
C ASN A 728 26.39 -14.20 -5.56
N GLY A 729 27.03 -13.57 -4.62
CA GLY A 729 26.81 -13.79 -3.19
C GLY A 729 27.19 -12.54 -2.41
N ALA A 730 26.43 -12.21 -1.40
CA ALA A 730 26.72 -11.12 -0.50
C ALA A 730 26.32 -11.50 0.93
N PHE A 731 27.22 -11.29 1.86
CA PHE A 731 26.94 -11.35 3.30
C PHE A 731 27.08 -9.96 3.88
N VAL A 732 26.05 -9.50 4.57
CA VAL A 732 25.95 -8.14 5.11
C VAL A 732 25.59 -8.19 6.57
N VAL A 733 26.30 -7.44 7.39
CA VAL A 733 25.92 -7.14 8.77
C VAL A 733 25.74 -5.64 8.89
N LYS A 734 24.56 -5.18 9.30
CA LYS A 734 24.26 -3.77 9.55
C LYS A 734 23.78 -3.61 10.98
N VAL A 735 24.35 -2.64 11.68
CA VAL A 735 23.95 -2.24 13.03
C VAL A 735 23.53 -0.78 12.98
N VAL A 736 22.33 -0.49 13.42
CA VAL A 736 21.78 0.85 13.57
C VAL A 736 21.55 1.11 15.05
N HIS A 737 21.98 2.24 15.55
CA HIS A 737 21.77 2.64 16.94
C HIS A 737 21.04 3.97 17.03
N ARG A 738 20.00 4.04 17.84
CA ARG A 738 19.22 5.26 18.05
C ARG A 738 19.80 6.08 19.20
N LEU A 739 20.18 7.29 18.90
CA LEU A 739 20.53 8.30 19.88
C LEU A 739 19.39 9.34 19.93
N ALA A 740 18.72 9.44 21.06
CA ALA A 740 17.73 10.48 21.31
C ALA A 740 18.06 11.08 22.69
N PRO A 741 18.42 12.37 22.75
CA PRO A 741 18.74 13.04 24.01
C PRO A 741 17.55 13.15 24.95
#